data_6c2045303d92a32b0a8cf55d723410e1
#
_entry.id   6c2045303d92a32b0a8cf55d723410e1
#
_cell.length_a   1.000
_cell.length_b   1.000
_cell.length_c   1.000
_cell.angle_alpha   90.00
_cell.angle_beta   90.00
_cell.angle_gamma   90.00
#
_symmetry.space_group_name_H-M   'P 1'
#
loop_
_entity.id
_entity.type
_entity.pdbx_description
1 polymer ?
#
loop_
_entity_poly.entity_id
_entity_poly.type
_entity_poly.pdbx_seq_one_letter_code
_entity_poly.pdbx_strand_id
1 'polypeptide(L)'
;MKRTIYLKKKTLAEAKEIVSTKLANFIRLETETIPVAQSVHRVTAEPLFAKRSSPPFHCAAMDGIAVKAENTFGATEESPKSLRINKEAFFVNTGNPIPQGTDSVIMIEDVHRLDSERVETREAAHPWQHVRSVGEDILTTEMVFTENHRITPYDLGALLACGYQDVKVWKKPRVLIIPTGSELIDPEQTDLNNLQNISGIIESNSYVLSALILEDGGIPIRHPIVKDDPLKIREALLSNIEGLDLMLIIAGSSAGSEDYTRSIIEESGEVLIHGISMMPGKPTLIGRFKNLPIVGIPGYPVSAIMAYEELVRPILFQSLHGMEPQRLKTKAIPTRKIPSKLGTEEFLRVKIGKVGEKFFATPLPRGSGMVTSLTQADGIIRIPALSEGLNENEVAEVELLKPLDEIANTVVMVGSHDLTLDLLANLLGRYYPPVFLSSHSVGSLGGILAIKNGSCHMAGSHLLDPETGEYNFTYIHTYLNGIEVKVIHLVFREQGLFVQRGNPKKVKGLDDLLRKDITFINRQKGSGTRILLDHTLKNLSLDSNQIRGYQQEEFTHMGVASTVASGIADAGLGILPAARAMNLDFISIAKERYDLIIPTLYFKDEKVQKVIETIRSDEFKRMVSQMGGYDVSRTGAELEIPSSEFGVRSSEHRT
;
A
#
# COMPACT_ATOMS: atom_id res chain seq x y z
N MET A 1 -13.61 39.47 -15.71
CA MET A 1 -12.21 38.95 -15.69
C MET A 1 -11.96 38.01 -16.87
N LYS A 2 -10.89 38.24 -17.66
CA LYS A 2 -10.55 37.36 -18.76
C LYS A 2 -10.07 36.00 -18.21
N ARG A 3 -10.77 34.90 -18.54
CA ARG A 3 -10.36 33.55 -18.22
C ARG A 3 -9.04 33.25 -18.92
N THR A 4 -7.92 33.19 -18.20
CA THR A 4 -6.65 32.68 -18.72
C THR A 4 -6.57 31.19 -18.43
N ILE A 5 -7.21 30.37 -19.27
CA ILE A 5 -7.50 28.94 -18.97
C ILE A 5 -6.28 28.04 -19.18
N TYR A 6 -5.21 28.46 -19.84
CA TYR A 6 -4.07 27.57 -20.13
C TYR A 6 -2.72 28.28 -20.02
N LEU A 7 -2.03 28.02 -18.94
CA LEU A 7 -0.59 28.21 -18.88
C LEU A 7 0.13 27.15 -19.72
N LYS A 8 1.31 27.47 -20.21
CA LYS A 8 2.20 26.47 -20.83
C LYS A 8 2.54 25.42 -19.76
N LYS A 9 1.87 24.27 -19.81
CA LYS A 9 2.17 23.16 -18.92
C LYS A 9 3.62 22.74 -19.10
N LYS A 10 4.29 22.46 -18.00
CA LYS A 10 5.61 21.85 -18.00
C LYS A 10 5.49 20.33 -18.00
N THR A 11 6.44 19.66 -18.60
CA THR A 11 6.61 18.22 -18.40
C THR A 11 7.02 17.95 -16.96
N LEU A 12 6.84 16.72 -16.48
CA LEU A 12 7.29 16.34 -15.13
C LEU A 12 8.82 16.47 -15.00
N ALA A 13 9.57 16.12 -16.03
CA ALA A 13 11.03 16.26 -16.07
C ALA A 13 11.47 17.73 -15.90
N GLU A 14 10.87 18.66 -16.69
CA GLU A 14 11.13 20.10 -16.54
C GLU A 14 10.74 20.61 -15.15
N ALA A 15 9.63 20.09 -14.56
CA ALA A 15 9.22 20.47 -13.23
C ALA A 15 10.24 20.03 -12.17
N LYS A 16 10.73 18.80 -12.24
CA LYS A 16 11.79 18.28 -11.35
C LYS A 16 13.11 19.07 -11.49
N GLU A 17 13.48 19.42 -12.71
CA GLU A 17 14.65 20.26 -12.96
C GLU A 17 14.50 21.66 -12.31
N ILE A 18 13.34 22.29 -12.46
CA ILE A 18 13.06 23.58 -11.82
C ILE A 18 13.09 23.47 -10.29
N VAL A 19 12.53 22.41 -9.73
CA VAL A 19 12.60 22.13 -8.30
C VAL A 19 14.04 22.00 -7.83
N SER A 20 14.84 21.17 -8.49
CA SER A 20 16.22 20.89 -8.08
C SER A 20 17.18 22.06 -8.29
N THR A 21 16.91 22.96 -9.26
CA THR A 21 17.82 24.06 -9.57
C THR A 21 17.37 25.40 -8.99
N LYS A 22 16.09 25.76 -9.15
CA LYS A 22 15.60 27.08 -8.74
C LYS A 22 15.14 27.13 -7.28
N LEU A 23 14.57 26.04 -6.74
CA LEU A 23 14.15 26.01 -5.33
C LEU A 23 15.28 25.62 -4.39
N ALA A 24 16.29 24.90 -4.85
CA ALA A 24 17.45 24.49 -4.06
C ALA A 24 18.12 25.68 -3.32
N ASN A 25 18.23 26.84 -3.96
CA ASN A 25 18.83 28.03 -3.40
C ASN A 25 18.04 28.66 -2.23
N PHE A 26 16.81 28.23 -2.00
CA PHE A 26 15.95 28.69 -0.91
C PHE A 26 15.78 27.67 0.22
N ILE A 27 16.39 26.49 0.06
CA ILE A 27 16.43 25.47 1.10
C ILE A 27 17.42 25.91 2.17
N ARG A 28 16.95 26.07 3.41
CA ARG A 28 17.81 26.39 4.54
C ARG A 28 18.59 25.16 4.96
N LEU A 29 19.91 25.28 4.96
CA LEU A 29 20.81 24.23 5.41
C LEU A 29 21.32 24.60 6.81
N GLU A 30 20.54 24.30 7.83
CA GLU A 30 20.88 24.54 9.22
C GLU A 30 21.24 23.24 9.94
N THR A 31 22.13 23.33 10.90
CA THR A 31 22.57 22.20 11.72
C THR A 31 22.09 22.36 13.16
N GLU A 32 22.01 21.25 13.86
CA GLU A 32 21.74 21.20 15.29
C GLU A 32 22.58 20.08 15.95
N THR A 33 22.84 20.24 17.22
CA THR A 33 23.52 19.22 18.02
C THR A 33 22.48 18.53 18.89
N ILE A 34 22.41 17.20 18.81
CA ILE A 34 21.45 16.40 19.53
C ILE A 34 22.10 15.21 20.24
N PRO A 35 21.51 14.70 21.33
CA PRO A 35 21.99 13.48 21.96
C PRO A 35 22.03 12.30 20.98
N VAL A 36 23.10 11.49 21.05
CA VAL A 36 23.24 10.29 20.21
C VAL A 36 22.01 9.38 20.30
N ALA A 37 21.42 9.22 21.46
CA ALA A 37 20.21 8.42 21.66
C ALA A 37 18.98 8.88 20.84
N GLN A 38 18.98 10.15 20.36
CA GLN A 38 17.90 10.74 19.54
C GLN A 38 18.28 10.86 18.06
N SER A 39 19.46 10.36 17.67
CA SER A 39 20.02 10.60 16.34
C SER A 39 19.63 9.61 15.27
N VAL A 40 18.92 8.55 15.59
CA VAL A 40 18.46 7.55 14.60
C VAL A 40 17.65 8.22 13.49
N HIS A 41 17.95 7.86 12.24
CA HIS A 41 17.39 8.45 11.01
C HIS A 41 17.75 9.92 10.75
N ARG A 42 18.59 10.53 11.59
CA ARG A 42 19.16 11.84 11.29
C ARG A 42 20.36 11.68 10.35
N VAL A 43 20.77 12.78 9.73
CA VAL A 43 21.89 12.83 8.79
C VAL A 43 23.01 13.68 9.39
N THR A 44 24.23 13.14 9.44
CA THR A 44 25.40 13.83 9.98
C THR A 44 25.72 15.09 9.17
N ALA A 45 26.04 16.19 9.87
CA ALA A 45 26.39 17.48 9.24
C ALA A 45 27.89 17.73 9.20
N GLU A 46 28.67 16.76 9.60
CA GLU A 46 30.15 16.79 9.56
C GLU A 46 30.68 15.35 9.62
N PRO A 47 31.93 15.12 9.15
CA PRO A 47 32.56 13.82 9.32
C PRO A 47 32.86 13.55 10.80
N LEU A 48 32.62 12.33 11.26
CA LEU A 48 32.77 11.92 12.64
C LEU A 48 34.01 11.04 12.80
N PHE A 49 34.97 11.50 13.61
CA PHE A 49 36.20 10.79 13.92
C PHE A 49 36.15 10.24 15.35
N ALA A 50 36.62 9.03 15.55
CA ALA A 50 36.66 8.41 16.87
C ALA A 50 37.44 9.26 17.87
N LYS A 51 36.79 9.64 18.97
CA LYS A 51 37.40 10.40 20.08
C LYS A 51 38.21 9.50 21.01
N ARG A 52 37.90 8.20 21.00
CA ARG A 52 38.62 7.16 21.74
C ARG A 52 38.54 5.84 20.99
N SER A 53 39.51 4.96 21.27
CA SER A 53 39.49 3.60 20.74
C SER A 53 38.40 2.74 21.40
N SER A 54 37.93 1.71 20.68
CA SER A 54 37.06 0.66 21.19
C SER A 54 37.67 -0.72 20.90
N PRO A 55 37.99 -1.55 21.92
CA PRO A 55 38.06 -1.19 23.35
C PRO A 55 39.11 -0.10 23.64
N PRO A 56 38.95 0.69 24.73
CA PRO A 56 39.89 1.76 25.06
C PRO A 56 41.19 1.26 25.71
N PHE A 57 41.27 -0.02 26.08
CA PHE A 57 42.42 -0.69 26.66
C PHE A 57 42.39 -2.18 26.28
N HIS A 58 43.49 -2.90 26.44
CA HIS A 58 43.50 -4.34 26.32
C HIS A 58 42.61 -4.96 27.39
N CYS A 59 41.68 -5.81 27.02
CA CYS A 59 40.70 -6.39 27.94
C CYS A 59 40.54 -7.88 27.74
N ALA A 60 40.09 -8.55 28.78
CA ALA A 60 39.76 -9.98 28.75
C ALA A 60 38.60 -10.25 27.80
N ALA A 61 38.76 -11.20 26.88
CA ALA A 61 37.70 -11.65 26.00
C ALA A 61 36.77 -12.68 26.67
N MET A 62 37.24 -13.33 27.72
CA MET A 62 36.55 -14.40 28.47
C MET A 62 36.73 -14.18 29.98
N ASP A 63 35.82 -14.77 30.76
CA ASP A 63 35.99 -14.90 32.20
C ASP A 63 37.08 -15.94 32.48
N GLY A 64 37.99 -15.62 33.44
CA GLY A 64 39.08 -16.53 33.73
C GLY A 64 40.20 -15.92 34.58
N ILE A 65 41.44 -16.32 34.29
CA ILE A 65 42.63 -15.75 34.91
C ILE A 65 43.53 -15.11 33.88
N ALA A 66 43.90 -13.86 34.09
CA ALA A 66 44.95 -13.19 33.32
C ALA A 66 46.31 -13.64 33.83
N VAL A 67 47.19 -14.08 32.92
CA VAL A 67 48.53 -14.62 33.21
C VAL A 67 49.54 -14.08 32.21
N LYS A 68 50.83 -14.21 32.53
CA LYS A 68 51.89 -14.10 31.53
C LYS A 68 52.00 -15.45 30.85
N ALA A 69 51.76 -15.54 29.53
CA ALA A 69 51.76 -16.80 28.77
C ALA A 69 53.01 -17.65 29.05
N GLU A 70 54.18 -17.01 29.16
CA GLU A 70 55.44 -17.68 29.46
C GLU A 70 55.38 -18.54 30.73
N ASN A 71 54.62 -18.11 31.77
CA ASN A 71 54.48 -18.86 33.02
C ASN A 71 53.70 -20.16 32.89
N THR A 72 52.99 -20.33 31.79
CA THR A 72 52.17 -21.51 31.50
C THR A 72 52.80 -22.50 30.53
N PHE A 73 53.94 -22.12 29.94
CA PHE A 73 54.60 -22.98 28.93
C PHE A 73 54.95 -24.34 29.49
N GLY A 74 54.62 -25.37 28.73
CA GLY A 74 54.76 -26.78 29.09
C GLY A 74 53.71 -27.30 30.07
N ALA A 75 52.63 -26.55 30.32
CA ALA A 75 51.48 -27.07 31.02
C ALA A 75 50.77 -28.10 30.18
N THR A 76 50.48 -29.27 30.78
CA THR A 76 49.71 -30.36 30.20
C THR A 76 48.87 -31.03 31.31
N GLU A 77 47.97 -31.94 30.96
CA GLU A 77 47.23 -32.72 31.96
C GLU A 77 48.15 -33.51 32.87
N GLU A 78 49.27 -34.03 32.34
CA GLU A 78 50.26 -34.83 33.08
C GLU A 78 51.25 -33.98 33.86
N SER A 79 51.46 -32.71 33.45
CA SER A 79 52.40 -31.75 34.05
C SER A 79 51.77 -30.38 34.19
N PRO A 80 50.78 -30.20 35.08
CA PRO A 80 50.07 -28.92 35.26
C PRO A 80 51.00 -27.86 35.87
N LYS A 81 50.70 -26.59 35.59
CA LYS A 81 51.43 -25.45 36.14
C LYS A 81 50.62 -24.80 37.25
N SER A 82 51.23 -24.68 38.43
CA SER A 82 50.66 -23.98 39.58
C SER A 82 51.09 -22.51 39.56
N LEU A 83 50.10 -21.61 39.64
CA LEU A 83 50.29 -20.15 39.60
C LEU A 83 49.73 -19.50 40.89
N ARG A 84 50.48 -18.54 41.43
CA ARG A 84 50.04 -17.80 42.63
C ARG A 84 49.02 -16.74 42.32
N ILE A 85 47.88 -16.77 43.02
CA ILE A 85 46.80 -15.78 42.88
C ILE A 85 47.33 -14.40 43.31
N ASN A 86 46.94 -13.35 42.59
CA ASN A 86 47.34 -11.94 42.78
C ASN A 86 48.85 -11.67 42.60
N LYS A 87 49.59 -12.61 42.00
CA LYS A 87 51.03 -12.45 41.66
C LYS A 87 51.33 -12.92 40.24
N GLU A 88 50.90 -14.11 39.89
CA GLU A 88 51.13 -14.76 38.60
C GLU A 88 49.82 -15.02 37.84
N ALA A 89 48.70 -15.11 38.57
CA ALA A 89 47.36 -15.25 38.03
C ALA A 89 46.42 -14.23 38.67
N PHE A 90 45.63 -13.55 37.86
CA PHE A 90 44.67 -12.52 38.29
C PHE A 90 43.30 -12.87 37.76
N PHE A 91 42.29 -13.05 38.61
CA PHE A 91 40.94 -13.29 38.16
C PHE A 91 40.43 -12.05 37.41
N VAL A 92 39.88 -12.29 36.23
CA VAL A 92 39.30 -11.26 35.35
C VAL A 92 37.97 -11.76 34.83
N ASN A 93 37.06 -10.83 34.65
CA ASN A 93 35.81 -11.08 33.92
C ASN A 93 35.91 -10.46 32.53
N THR A 94 35.13 -10.94 31.60
CA THR A 94 35.03 -10.39 30.25
C THR A 94 34.88 -8.88 30.27
N GLY A 95 35.69 -8.17 29.49
CA GLY A 95 35.76 -6.73 29.42
C GLY A 95 36.62 -6.05 30.49
N ASN A 96 37.15 -6.77 31.50
CA ASN A 96 38.09 -6.19 32.48
C ASN A 96 39.43 -5.83 31.81
N PRO A 97 40.06 -4.72 32.21
CA PRO A 97 41.42 -4.42 31.77
C PRO A 97 42.36 -5.58 32.12
N ILE A 98 43.28 -5.88 31.21
CA ILE A 98 44.34 -6.86 31.47
C ILE A 98 45.31 -6.28 32.50
N PRO A 99 45.57 -6.96 33.64
CA PRO A 99 46.52 -6.50 34.64
C PRO A 99 47.91 -6.35 34.08
N GLN A 100 48.65 -5.35 34.59
CA GLN A 100 50.01 -5.07 34.16
C GLN A 100 50.92 -6.29 34.36
N GLY A 101 51.67 -6.66 33.33
CA GLY A 101 52.58 -7.82 33.34
C GLY A 101 51.95 -9.14 32.92
N THR A 102 50.65 -9.13 32.57
CA THR A 102 49.96 -10.27 31.93
C THR A 102 49.71 -9.97 30.47
N ASP A 103 49.62 -11.00 29.63
CA ASP A 103 49.45 -10.92 28.18
C ASP A 103 48.51 -11.97 27.59
N SER A 104 47.88 -12.78 28.45
CA SER A 104 46.90 -13.80 28.02
C SER A 104 45.86 -14.08 29.10
N VAL A 105 44.73 -14.67 28.70
CA VAL A 105 43.66 -15.12 29.59
C VAL A 105 43.39 -16.60 29.34
N ILE A 106 43.35 -17.37 30.43
CA ILE A 106 42.91 -18.77 30.46
C ILE A 106 41.45 -18.76 30.91
N MET A 107 40.59 -19.45 30.19
CA MET A 107 39.17 -19.51 30.53
C MET A 107 38.95 -20.17 31.89
N ILE A 108 37.92 -19.74 32.61
CA ILE A 108 37.66 -20.19 33.98
C ILE A 108 37.41 -21.70 34.04
N GLU A 109 36.91 -22.30 32.96
CA GLU A 109 36.65 -23.75 32.80
C GLU A 109 37.93 -24.57 32.82
N ASP A 110 39.06 -23.97 32.41
CA ASP A 110 40.36 -24.61 32.31
C ASP A 110 41.26 -24.30 33.54
N VAL A 111 40.69 -23.68 34.58
CA VAL A 111 41.38 -23.28 35.82
C VAL A 111 40.93 -24.13 36.97
N HIS A 112 41.88 -24.86 37.60
CA HIS A 112 41.63 -25.59 38.82
C HIS A 112 42.14 -24.85 40.07
N ARG A 113 41.25 -24.55 41.01
CA ARG A 113 41.66 -23.91 42.26
C ARG A 113 42.23 -24.95 43.23
N LEU A 114 43.51 -24.81 43.60
CA LEU A 114 44.16 -25.74 44.54
C LEU A 114 43.88 -25.36 45.98
N ASP A 115 44.00 -24.06 46.29
CA ASP A 115 43.76 -23.52 47.63
C ASP A 115 43.39 -22.00 47.57
N SER A 116 43.52 -21.28 48.66
CA SER A 116 43.20 -19.83 48.70
C SER A 116 44.26 -18.98 47.99
N GLU A 117 45.47 -19.51 47.76
CA GLU A 117 46.61 -18.75 47.23
C GLU A 117 47.04 -19.21 45.83
N ARG A 118 46.58 -20.40 45.36
CA ARG A 118 47.07 -21.01 44.11
C ARG A 118 45.96 -21.56 43.25
N VAL A 119 46.18 -21.41 41.94
CA VAL A 119 45.40 -22.05 40.88
C VAL A 119 46.34 -22.93 40.05
N GLU A 120 45.75 -23.89 39.36
CA GLU A 120 46.44 -24.78 38.44
C GLU A 120 45.83 -24.63 37.04
N THR A 121 46.69 -24.59 36.00
CA THR A 121 46.28 -24.74 34.61
C THR A 121 46.92 -25.98 34.01
N ARG A 122 46.19 -26.70 33.17
CA ARG A 122 46.63 -27.90 32.45
C ARG A 122 46.89 -27.65 30.97
N GLU A 123 46.65 -26.43 30.52
CA GLU A 123 46.91 -25.99 29.16
C GLU A 123 47.82 -24.75 29.16
N ALA A 124 48.76 -24.75 28.21
CA ALA A 124 49.67 -23.62 28.01
C ALA A 124 48.98 -22.56 27.17
N ALA A 125 48.92 -21.32 27.69
CA ALA A 125 48.43 -20.19 26.93
C ALA A 125 49.50 -19.64 25.99
N HIS A 126 49.06 -19.14 24.85
CA HIS A 126 49.95 -18.37 23.96
C HIS A 126 49.76 -16.84 24.21
N PRO A 127 50.74 -16.01 23.88
CA PRO A 127 50.63 -14.55 24.01
C PRO A 127 49.43 -14.03 23.26
N TRP A 128 48.64 -13.14 23.92
CA TRP A 128 47.41 -12.52 23.43
C TRP A 128 46.21 -13.49 23.28
N GLN A 129 46.31 -14.70 23.79
CA GLN A 129 45.17 -15.60 23.85
C GLN A 129 44.05 -15.00 24.69
N HIS A 130 42.84 -14.95 24.16
CA HIS A 130 41.63 -14.41 24.78
C HIS A 130 41.79 -12.97 25.33
N VAL A 131 42.65 -12.16 24.68
CA VAL A 131 42.79 -10.74 24.96
C VAL A 131 42.30 -9.96 23.76
N ARG A 132 41.33 -9.10 23.97
CA ARG A 132 40.90 -8.11 23.00
C ARG A 132 41.88 -6.91 23.05
N SER A 133 42.46 -6.58 21.92
CA SER A 133 43.41 -5.48 21.83
C SER A 133 42.71 -4.12 21.86
N VAL A 134 43.39 -3.11 22.41
CA VAL A 134 42.96 -1.73 22.30
C VAL A 134 42.73 -1.35 20.83
N GLY A 135 41.57 -0.78 20.53
CA GLY A 135 41.24 -0.39 19.16
C GLY A 135 40.97 -1.55 18.18
N GLU A 136 40.70 -2.75 18.67
CA GLU A 136 40.39 -3.91 17.83
C GLU A 136 39.20 -3.63 16.90
N ASP A 137 38.21 -2.85 17.34
CA ASP A 137 37.05 -2.47 16.59
C ASP A 137 37.19 -1.09 15.94
N ILE A 138 37.52 -0.06 16.74
CA ILE A 138 37.67 1.33 16.31
C ILE A 138 38.94 1.94 16.93
N LEU A 139 39.79 2.54 16.10
CA LEU A 139 40.93 3.29 16.60
C LEU A 139 40.62 4.78 16.77
N THR A 140 41.17 5.39 17.81
CA THR A 140 41.06 6.84 18.01
C THR A 140 41.58 7.57 16.76
N THR A 141 40.93 8.69 16.37
CA THR A 141 41.18 9.48 15.15
C THR A 141 40.77 8.81 13.83
N GLU A 142 40.31 7.58 13.85
CA GLU A 142 39.73 6.94 12.67
C GLU A 142 38.39 7.61 12.29
N MET A 143 38.14 7.79 10.98
CA MET A 143 36.83 8.26 10.51
C MET A 143 35.79 7.14 10.62
N VAL A 144 34.83 7.32 11.52
CA VAL A 144 33.75 6.37 11.75
C VAL A 144 32.61 6.57 10.77
N PHE A 145 32.21 7.82 10.53
CA PHE A 145 31.15 8.19 9.58
C PHE A 145 31.55 9.42 8.77
N THR A 146 31.16 9.42 7.50
CA THR A 146 31.30 10.58 6.61
C THR A 146 30.27 11.66 6.97
N GLU A 147 30.45 12.87 6.50
CA GLU A 147 29.37 13.85 6.38
C GLU A 147 28.24 13.29 5.48
N ASN A 148 27.01 13.67 5.77
CA ASN A 148 25.79 13.20 5.07
C ASN A 148 25.51 11.69 5.24
N HIS A 149 26.04 11.06 6.29
CA HIS A 149 25.70 9.71 6.66
C HIS A 149 24.35 9.68 7.40
N ARG A 150 23.41 8.82 6.94
CA ARG A 150 22.13 8.59 7.63
C ARG A 150 22.33 7.60 8.78
N ILE A 151 22.20 8.08 10.01
CA ILE A 151 22.43 7.30 11.22
C ILE A 151 21.38 6.19 11.35
N THR A 152 21.85 4.95 11.42
CA THR A 152 21.06 3.75 11.65
C THR A 152 21.04 3.37 13.13
N PRO A 153 20.17 2.47 13.60
CA PRO A 153 20.22 1.97 14.98
C PRO A 153 21.56 1.33 15.36
N TYR A 154 22.28 0.70 14.42
CA TYR A 154 23.58 0.10 14.65
C TYR A 154 24.68 1.15 14.90
N ASP A 155 24.57 2.30 14.25
CA ASP A 155 25.54 3.38 14.35
C ASP A 155 25.58 4.02 15.75
N LEU A 156 24.46 3.91 16.51
CA LEU A 156 24.45 4.38 17.91
C LEU A 156 25.50 3.67 18.75
N GLY A 157 25.65 2.35 18.56
CA GLY A 157 26.67 1.56 19.26
C GLY A 157 28.08 2.07 18.96
N ALA A 158 28.40 2.29 17.69
CA ALA A 158 29.67 2.80 17.24
C ALA A 158 29.96 4.24 17.77
N LEU A 159 28.95 5.14 17.67
CA LEU A 159 29.08 6.51 18.18
C LEU A 159 29.36 6.55 19.67
N LEU A 160 28.64 5.79 20.47
CA LEU A 160 28.85 5.72 21.91
C LEU A 160 30.19 5.07 22.26
N ALA A 161 30.57 3.99 21.57
CA ALA A 161 31.83 3.29 21.79
C ALA A 161 33.04 4.18 21.48
N CYS A 162 32.97 4.99 20.43
CA CYS A 162 34.04 5.93 20.06
C CYS A 162 33.99 7.30 20.78
N GLY A 163 33.05 7.45 21.76
CA GLY A 163 33.09 8.57 22.73
C GLY A 163 32.19 9.76 22.40
N TYR A 164 31.16 9.59 21.57
CA TYR A 164 30.16 10.63 21.34
C TYR A 164 29.02 10.53 22.34
N GLN A 165 28.63 11.62 22.96
CA GLN A 165 27.39 11.81 23.71
C GLN A 165 26.36 12.55 22.86
N ASP A 166 26.82 13.51 22.09
CA ASP A 166 26.05 14.33 21.18
C ASP A 166 26.66 14.29 19.80
N VAL A 167 25.83 14.48 18.78
CA VAL A 167 26.21 14.48 17.37
C VAL A 167 25.57 15.66 16.64
N LYS A 168 26.34 16.29 15.75
CA LYS A 168 25.87 17.38 14.90
C LYS A 168 25.23 16.82 13.66
N VAL A 169 23.98 17.23 13.42
CA VAL A 169 23.14 16.71 12.35
C VAL A 169 22.46 17.85 11.59
N TRP A 170 22.03 17.59 10.36
CA TRP A 170 21.17 18.51 9.63
C TRP A 170 19.82 18.63 10.33
N LYS A 171 19.28 19.87 10.45
CA LYS A 171 17.95 20.09 11.00
C LYS A 171 16.88 19.45 10.12
N LYS A 172 15.82 18.96 10.75
CA LYS A 172 14.64 18.47 10.03
C LYS A 172 13.89 19.63 9.38
N PRO A 173 13.57 19.58 8.08
CA PRO A 173 12.80 20.63 7.42
C PRO A 173 11.39 20.74 8.02
N ARG A 174 10.98 21.96 8.29
CA ARG A 174 9.67 22.31 8.84
C ARG A 174 8.74 22.69 7.70
N VAL A 175 7.67 21.93 7.51
CA VAL A 175 6.74 22.05 6.38
C VAL A 175 5.37 22.49 6.88
N LEU A 176 4.95 23.69 6.51
CA LEU A 176 3.60 24.18 6.77
C LEU A 176 2.63 23.60 5.74
N ILE A 177 1.52 23.05 6.20
CA ILE A 177 0.43 22.51 5.37
C ILE A 177 -0.82 23.32 5.62
N ILE A 178 -1.35 23.98 4.60
CA ILE A 178 -2.54 24.83 4.68
C ILE A 178 -3.66 24.18 3.85
N PRO A 179 -4.63 23.48 4.47
CA PRO A 179 -5.81 23.01 3.77
C PRO A 179 -6.76 24.17 3.49
N THR A 180 -7.21 24.32 2.24
CA THR A 180 -8.19 25.34 1.85
C THR A 180 -9.43 24.71 1.22
N GLY A 181 -10.60 25.26 1.52
CA GLY A 181 -11.88 24.81 0.99
C GLY A 181 -13.02 25.17 1.93
N SER A 182 -14.05 25.82 1.41
CA SER A 182 -15.26 26.15 2.20
C SER A 182 -16.15 24.94 2.44
N GLU A 183 -15.98 23.87 1.65
CA GLU A 183 -16.66 22.57 1.76
C GLU A 183 -16.01 21.63 2.78
N LEU A 184 -14.80 21.96 3.27
CA LEU A 184 -14.02 21.06 4.12
C LEU A 184 -14.49 21.07 5.57
N ILE A 185 -14.43 19.90 6.18
CA ILE A 185 -14.79 19.64 7.57
C ILE A 185 -13.59 19.05 8.29
N ASP A 186 -13.24 19.61 9.44
CA ASP A 186 -12.17 19.12 10.29
C ASP A 186 -12.61 17.86 11.04
N PRO A 187 -11.95 16.70 10.83
CA PRO A 187 -12.30 15.47 11.51
C PRO A 187 -12.08 15.51 13.03
N GLU A 188 -11.19 16.37 13.55
CA GLU A 188 -10.96 16.53 14.99
C GLU A 188 -12.06 17.32 15.70
N GLN A 189 -12.77 18.17 14.94
CA GLN A 189 -13.85 19.03 15.46
C GLN A 189 -15.23 18.47 15.17
N THR A 190 -15.33 17.27 14.57
CA THR A 190 -16.58 16.71 14.07
C THR A 190 -16.81 15.32 14.65
N ASP A 191 -18.03 15.06 15.17
CA ASP A 191 -18.42 13.70 15.56
C ASP A 191 -18.65 12.84 14.32
N LEU A 192 -17.62 12.10 13.94
CA LEU A 192 -17.63 11.19 12.77
C LEU A 192 -18.56 9.98 12.96
N ASN A 193 -19.08 9.73 14.18
CA ASN A 193 -20.06 8.66 14.40
C ASN A 193 -21.48 9.09 14.00
N ASN A 194 -21.71 10.39 13.84
CA ASN A 194 -23.03 10.97 13.49
C ASN A 194 -23.00 11.64 12.12
N LEU A 195 -22.60 10.89 11.08
CA LEU A 195 -22.39 11.39 9.72
C LEU A 195 -23.69 11.79 8.98
N GLN A 196 -24.88 11.39 9.47
CA GLN A 196 -26.16 11.57 8.75
C GLN A 196 -26.55 13.05 8.50
N ASN A 197 -25.97 13.99 9.25
CA ASN A 197 -26.25 15.42 9.16
C ASN A 197 -25.04 16.27 8.73
N ILE A 198 -23.95 15.65 8.28
CA ILE A 198 -22.74 16.35 7.88
C ILE A 198 -22.85 16.76 6.41
N SER A 199 -22.90 18.07 6.17
CA SER A 199 -22.89 18.68 4.84
C SER A 199 -21.48 19.19 4.55
N GLY A 200 -20.60 18.35 3.96
CA GLY A 200 -19.26 18.73 3.58
C GLY A 200 -18.35 17.52 3.37
N ILE A 201 -17.09 17.79 3.04
CA ILE A 201 -16.06 16.77 2.75
C ILE A 201 -15.07 16.74 3.91
N ILE A 202 -14.83 15.57 4.48
CA ILE A 202 -13.82 15.39 5.54
C ILE A 202 -12.44 15.73 4.97
N GLU A 203 -11.76 16.67 5.59
CA GLU A 203 -10.38 17.01 5.25
C GLU A 203 -9.44 15.88 5.71
N SER A 204 -8.84 15.17 4.76
CA SER A 204 -7.92 14.07 5.02
C SER A 204 -6.54 14.27 4.40
N ASN A 205 -6.41 15.18 3.44
CA ASN A 205 -5.16 15.37 2.70
C ASN A 205 -4.04 15.89 3.58
N SER A 206 -4.32 16.86 4.48
CA SER A 206 -3.28 17.38 5.37
C SER A 206 -2.77 16.33 6.36
N TYR A 207 -3.61 15.39 6.77
CA TYR A 207 -3.20 14.26 7.62
C TYR A 207 -2.27 13.30 6.86
N VAL A 208 -2.66 12.92 5.64
CA VAL A 208 -1.84 12.05 4.78
C VAL A 208 -0.49 12.70 4.46
N LEU A 209 -0.50 13.98 4.06
CA LEU A 209 0.74 14.71 3.77
C LEU A 209 1.61 14.86 5.02
N SER A 210 1.02 15.08 6.21
CA SER A 210 1.77 15.11 7.47
C SER A 210 2.45 13.78 7.75
N ALA A 211 1.75 12.67 7.55
CA ALA A 211 2.32 11.34 7.75
C ALA A 211 3.49 11.08 6.79
N LEU A 212 3.34 11.43 5.51
CA LEU A 212 4.40 11.29 4.50
C LEU A 212 5.63 12.17 4.82
N ILE A 213 5.41 13.41 5.29
CA ILE A 213 6.50 14.30 5.69
C ILE A 213 7.26 13.73 6.90
N LEU A 214 6.55 13.16 7.89
CA LEU A 214 7.16 12.51 9.05
C LEU A 214 7.99 11.29 8.64
N GLU A 215 7.44 10.45 7.76
CA GLU A 215 8.12 9.26 7.23
C GLU A 215 9.40 9.64 6.47
N ASP A 216 9.36 10.71 5.68
CA ASP A 216 10.48 11.24 4.91
C ASP A 216 11.45 12.09 5.78
N GLY A 217 11.22 12.22 7.08
CA GLY A 217 12.14 12.84 8.06
C GLY A 217 11.93 14.33 8.30
N GLY A 218 10.88 14.94 7.76
CA GLY A 218 10.51 16.34 8.02
C GLY A 218 9.65 16.53 9.27
N ILE A 219 9.28 17.77 9.56
CA ILE A 219 8.37 18.18 10.64
C ILE A 219 7.14 18.85 10.01
N PRO A 220 5.98 18.18 9.95
CA PRO A 220 4.77 18.79 9.46
C PRO A 220 4.16 19.75 10.48
N ILE A 221 3.66 20.86 10.00
CA ILE A 221 2.91 21.86 10.78
C ILE A 221 1.57 22.05 10.07
N ARG A 222 0.50 21.47 10.62
CA ARG A 222 -0.84 21.62 10.06
C ARG A 222 -1.45 22.94 10.50
N HIS A 223 -1.92 23.72 9.52
CA HIS A 223 -2.75 24.89 9.75
C HIS A 223 -4.23 24.45 9.84
N PRO A 224 -5.08 25.11 10.64
CA PRO A 224 -6.53 24.95 10.57
C PRO A 224 -7.05 25.17 9.14
N ILE A 225 -8.21 24.58 8.82
CA ILE A 225 -8.84 24.74 7.51
C ILE A 225 -9.12 26.23 7.22
N VAL A 226 -8.66 26.69 6.07
CA VAL A 226 -8.86 28.06 5.59
C VAL A 226 -9.99 28.07 4.56
N LYS A 227 -10.97 28.92 4.73
CA LYS A 227 -12.05 29.11 3.74
C LYS A 227 -11.51 29.74 2.46
N ASP A 228 -12.22 29.55 1.34
CA ASP A 228 -11.89 30.14 0.03
C ASP A 228 -12.07 31.65 0.00
N ASP A 229 -11.27 32.35 0.80
CA ASP A 229 -11.22 33.79 0.96
C ASP A 229 -9.76 34.26 0.75
N PRO A 230 -9.50 35.11 -0.25
CA PRO A 230 -8.13 35.57 -0.54
C PRO A 230 -7.43 36.22 0.64
N LEU A 231 -8.15 36.96 1.49
CA LEU A 231 -7.59 37.63 2.66
C LEU A 231 -7.16 36.59 3.71
N LYS A 232 -8.02 35.60 3.97
CA LYS A 232 -7.69 34.51 4.93
C LYS A 232 -6.56 33.62 4.46
N ILE A 233 -6.53 33.29 3.16
CA ILE A 233 -5.43 32.52 2.57
C ILE A 233 -4.12 33.31 2.71
N ARG A 234 -4.14 34.62 2.43
CA ARG A 234 -2.96 35.47 2.59
C ARG A 234 -2.53 35.58 4.06
N GLU A 235 -3.45 35.71 4.99
CA GLU A 235 -3.19 35.75 6.42
C GLU A 235 -2.52 34.42 6.88
N ALA A 236 -3.05 33.28 6.47
CA ALA A 236 -2.50 31.97 6.77
C ALA A 236 -1.06 31.81 6.23
N LEU A 237 -0.80 32.28 5.02
CA LEU A 237 0.54 32.26 4.42
C LEU A 237 1.53 33.19 5.16
N LEU A 238 1.04 34.29 5.76
CA LEU A 238 1.89 35.27 6.44
C LEU A 238 2.11 34.99 7.94
N SER A 239 1.19 34.32 8.60
CA SER A 239 1.13 34.19 10.06
C SER A 239 2.22 33.30 10.67
N ASN A 240 2.87 32.44 9.90
CA ASN A 240 3.79 31.42 10.44
C ASN A 240 5.07 31.22 9.62
N ILE A 241 5.66 32.29 9.08
CA ILE A 241 6.80 32.19 8.15
C ILE A 241 8.13 31.85 8.85
N GLU A 242 8.29 32.27 10.12
CA GLU A 242 9.56 32.11 10.82
C GLU A 242 9.87 30.64 11.12
N GLY A 243 11.07 30.23 10.75
CA GLY A 243 11.53 28.87 10.97
C GLY A 243 10.91 27.80 10.10
N LEU A 244 10.20 28.18 9.02
CA LEU A 244 9.74 27.26 7.99
C LEU A 244 10.78 27.07 6.89
N ASP A 245 10.75 25.89 6.27
CA ASP A 245 11.59 25.54 5.13
C ASP A 245 10.78 25.34 3.85
N LEU A 246 9.48 24.99 3.97
CA LEU A 246 8.60 24.74 2.85
C LEU A 246 7.14 25.01 3.25
N MET A 247 6.35 25.46 2.29
CA MET A 247 4.89 25.58 2.42
C MET A 247 4.16 24.71 1.41
N LEU A 248 3.12 24.01 1.87
CA LEU A 248 2.17 23.28 1.05
C LEU A 248 0.81 23.92 1.23
N ILE A 249 0.20 24.38 0.15
CA ILE A 249 -1.19 24.84 0.15
C ILE A 249 -2.04 23.85 -0.61
N ILE A 250 -2.99 23.23 0.09
CA ILE A 250 -3.94 22.29 -0.52
C ILE A 250 -5.11 23.14 -0.99
N ALA A 251 -5.12 23.44 -2.29
CA ALA A 251 -6.16 24.25 -2.89
C ALA A 251 -6.95 23.43 -3.90
N GLY A 252 -8.22 23.77 -4.07
CA GLY A 252 -8.95 23.40 -5.26
C GLY A 252 -8.34 24.11 -6.47
N SER A 253 -7.15 23.69 -6.88
CA SER A 253 -6.39 24.25 -8.00
C SER A 253 -6.98 23.83 -9.36
N SER A 254 -8.32 23.73 -9.40
CA SER A 254 -9.02 23.52 -10.67
C SER A 254 -9.07 24.86 -11.43
N ALA A 255 -9.18 24.79 -12.74
CA ALA A 255 -9.42 25.95 -13.62
C ALA A 255 -10.77 26.66 -13.34
N GLY A 256 -11.19 26.69 -12.06
CA GLY A 256 -12.33 27.40 -11.56
C GLY A 256 -12.10 28.91 -11.52
N SER A 257 -13.17 29.67 -11.35
CA SER A 257 -13.17 31.13 -11.28
C SER A 257 -12.47 31.72 -10.04
N GLU A 258 -11.94 30.89 -9.15
CA GLU A 258 -11.47 31.22 -7.80
C GLU A 258 -10.07 30.69 -7.47
N ASP A 259 -9.14 30.66 -8.44
CA ASP A 259 -7.73 30.32 -8.17
C ASP A 259 -7.01 31.55 -7.56
N TYR A 260 -7.37 31.84 -6.30
CA TYR A 260 -6.74 32.92 -5.54
C TYR A 260 -5.29 32.63 -5.16
N THR A 261 -4.92 31.36 -5.04
CA THR A 261 -3.60 30.92 -4.59
C THR A 261 -2.51 31.47 -5.50
N ARG A 262 -2.70 31.36 -6.81
CA ARG A 262 -1.73 31.85 -7.78
C ARG A 262 -1.52 33.37 -7.64
N SER A 263 -2.62 34.15 -7.64
CA SER A 263 -2.52 35.60 -7.56
C SER A 263 -1.86 36.09 -6.27
N ILE A 264 -2.14 35.43 -5.13
CA ILE A 264 -1.52 35.75 -3.84
C ILE A 264 -0.03 35.47 -3.86
N ILE A 265 0.39 34.36 -4.50
CA ILE A 265 1.82 34.03 -4.63
C ILE A 265 2.52 35.04 -5.55
N GLU A 266 1.92 35.41 -6.70
CA GLU A 266 2.48 36.38 -7.64
C GLU A 266 2.63 37.80 -7.04
N GLU A 267 1.77 38.19 -6.11
CA GLU A 267 1.87 39.47 -5.40
C GLU A 267 3.06 39.58 -4.44
N SER A 268 3.50 38.49 -3.84
CA SER A 268 4.51 38.47 -2.78
C SER A 268 5.71 37.57 -3.10
N GLY A 269 5.77 37.01 -4.29
CA GLY A 269 6.81 36.07 -4.72
C GLY A 269 6.78 35.79 -6.21
N GLU A 270 6.99 34.55 -6.60
CA GLU A 270 7.08 34.12 -8.00
C GLU A 270 6.40 32.78 -8.20
N VAL A 271 5.60 32.64 -9.26
CA VAL A 271 5.09 31.35 -9.73
C VAL A 271 6.01 30.83 -10.83
N LEU A 272 6.70 29.73 -10.56
CA LEU A 272 7.63 29.08 -11.48
C LEU A 272 6.92 28.11 -12.43
N ILE A 273 5.94 27.39 -11.91
CA ILE A 273 5.14 26.40 -12.64
C ILE A 273 3.68 26.52 -12.22
N HIS A 274 2.79 26.46 -13.20
CA HIS A 274 1.37 26.30 -12.95
C HIS A 274 0.78 25.27 -13.92
N GLY A 275 0.63 24.05 -13.44
CA GLY A 275 0.21 22.89 -14.20
C GLY A 275 1.35 22.07 -14.79
N ILE A 276 1.27 20.77 -14.58
CA ILE A 276 2.26 19.77 -14.98
C ILE A 276 1.58 18.71 -15.84
N SER A 277 2.29 18.22 -16.87
CA SER A 277 1.80 17.16 -17.75
C SER A 277 1.94 15.79 -17.07
N MET A 278 1.26 15.61 -15.93
CA MET A 278 1.18 14.36 -15.18
C MET A 278 -0.28 14.02 -14.83
N MET A 279 -0.58 12.77 -14.62
CA MET A 279 -1.92 12.28 -14.25
C MET A 279 -1.83 11.08 -13.30
N PRO A 280 -2.40 11.20 -12.08
CA PRO A 280 -3.04 12.38 -11.48
C PRO A 280 -2.01 13.42 -11.04
N GLY A 281 -2.45 14.66 -10.70
CA GLY A 281 -1.56 15.73 -10.23
C GLY A 281 -1.39 16.92 -11.18
N LYS A 282 -2.10 16.94 -12.31
CA LYS A 282 -2.00 17.97 -13.36
C LYS A 282 -2.03 19.43 -12.83
N PRO A 283 -2.91 19.83 -11.90
CA PRO A 283 -3.03 21.23 -11.50
C PRO A 283 -2.03 21.65 -10.40
N THR A 284 -0.93 20.95 -10.23
CA THR A 284 0.11 21.31 -9.25
C THR A 284 0.77 22.63 -9.62
N LEU A 285 0.96 23.50 -8.62
CA LEU A 285 1.65 24.78 -8.74
C LEU A 285 2.99 24.70 -7.97
N ILE A 286 4.03 25.29 -8.52
CA ILE A 286 5.33 25.43 -7.83
C ILE A 286 5.77 26.88 -7.91
N GLY A 287 6.18 27.43 -6.80
CA GLY A 287 6.61 28.81 -6.73
C GLY A 287 7.44 29.12 -5.49
N ARG A 288 7.56 30.41 -5.26
CA ARG A 288 8.20 30.99 -4.11
C ARG A 288 7.28 32.07 -3.52
N PHE A 289 7.03 32.00 -2.25
CA PHE A 289 6.34 33.04 -1.50
C PHE A 289 7.32 33.71 -0.56
N LYS A 290 7.61 35.01 -0.78
CA LYS A 290 8.78 35.67 -0.21
C LYS A 290 10.06 34.85 -0.52
N ASN A 291 10.74 34.38 0.51
CA ASN A 291 11.97 33.58 0.37
C ASN A 291 11.77 32.09 0.69
N LEU A 292 10.53 31.61 0.70
CA LEU A 292 10.22 30.19 0.98
C LEU A 292 9.67 29.50 -0.26
N PRO A 293 10.13 28.26 -0.54
CA PRO A 293 9.46 27.40 -1.50
C PRO A 293 8.00 27.19 -1.12
N ILE A 294 7.10 27.23 -2.11
CA ILE A 294 5.68 26.93 -1.94
C ILE A 294 5.22 25.97 -3.04
N VAL A 295 4.49 24.94 -2.65
CA VAL A 295 3.86 24.00 -3.58
C VAL A 295 2.34 24.02 -3.38
N GLY A 296 1.61 24.36 -4.44
CA GLY A 296 0.17 24.22 -4.51
C GLY A 296 -0.19 22.78 -4.85
N ILE A 297 -0.78 22.11 -3.87
CA ILE A 297 -1.17 20.70 -3.93
C ILE A 297 -2.62 20.59 -4.39
N PRO A 298 -2.94 19.70 -5.36
CA PRO A 298 -4.34 19.49 -5.77
C PRO A 298 -5.23 18.98 -4.64
N GLY A 299 -6.49 19.40 -4.59
CA GLY A 299 -7.45 18.98 -3.55
C GLY A 299 -7.87 17.50 -3.61
N TYR A 300 -7.75 16.81 -4.75
CA TYR A 300 -8.07 15.38 -4.85
C TYR A 300 -6.96 14.51 -4.23
N PRO A 301 -7.30 13.54 -3.35
CA PRO A 301 -6.32 12.80 -2.54
C PRO A 301 -5.20 12.13 -3.33
N VAL A 302 -5.52 11.39 -4.40
CA VAL A 302 -4.49 10.71 -5.20
C VAL A 302 -3.59 11.71 -5.93
N SER A 303 -4.16 12.84 -6.37
CA SER A 303 -3.38 13.92 -6.99
C SER A 303 -2.45 14.57 -5.98
N ALA A 304 -2.90 14.76 -4.75
CA ALA A 304 -2.12 15.33 -3.67
C ALA A 304 -0.91 14.45 -3.33
N ILE A 305 -1.15 13.15 -3.17
CA ILE A 305 -0.09 12.17 -2.87
C ILE A 305 0.93 12.10 -4.01
N MET A 306 0.49 12.02 -5.27
CA MET A 306 1.42 11.97 -6.41
C MET A 306 2.21 13.28 -6.57
N ALA A 307 1.59 14.43 -6.34
CA ALA A 307 2.31 15.71 -6.34
C ALA A 307 3.34 15.78 -5.22
N TYR A 308 3.02 15.27 -4.04
CA TYR A 308 3.97 15.16 -2.95
C TYR A 308 5.15 14.27 -3.32
N GLU A 309 4.89 13.05 -3.76
CA GLU A 309 5.94 12.07 -4.08
C GLU A 309 6.89 12.54 -5.17
N GLU A 310 6.35 13.14 -6.23
CA GLU A 310 7.15 13.52 -7.38
C GLU A 310 7.87 14.88 -7.24
N LEU A 311 7.37 15.78 -6.38
CA LEU A 311 7.84 17.17 -6.34
C LEU A 311 8.23 17.66 -4.94
N VAL A 312 7.50 17.26 -3.89
CA VAL A 312 7.79 17.68 -2.52
C VAL A 312 8.84 16.80 -1.87
N ARG A 313 8.71 15.49 -2.00
CA ARG A 313 9.69 14.51 -1.45
C ARG A 313 11.13 14.81 -1.88
N PRO A 314 11.44 15.09 -3.17
CA PRO A 314 12.79 15.49 -3.58
C PRO A 314 13.31 16.74 -2.86
N ILE A 315 12.46 17.75 -2.59
CA ILE A 315 12.84 18.95 -1.84
C ILE A 315 13.25 18.58 -0.41
N LEU A 316 12.49 17.71 0.26
CA LEU A 316 12.79 17.26 1.63
C LEU A 316 14.12 16.52 1.70
N PHE A 317 14.35 15.56 0.80
CA PHE A 317 15.60 14.80 0.76
C PHE A 317 16.81 15.69 0.41
N GLN A 318 16.62 16.68 -0.45
CA GLN A 318 17.66 17.68 -0.72
C GLN A 318 17.97 18.51 0.54
N SER A 319 16.95 18.92 1.32
CA SER A 319 17.11 19.63 2.59
C SER A 319 17.84 18.81 3.66
N LEU A 320 17.67 17.49 3.63
CA LEU A 320 18.29 16.56 4.56
C LEU A 320 19.65 16.04 4.09
N HIS A 321 20.16 16.49 2.94
CA HIS A 321 21.34 15.91 2.29
C HIS A 321 21.28 14.37 2.15
N GLY A 322 20.07 13.81 2.12
CA GLY A 322 19.81 12.39 2.01
C GLY A 322 19.52 11.96 0.58
N MET A 323 19.69 10.67 0.31
CA MET A 323 19.22 10.07 -0.94
C MET A 323 17.76 9.62 -0.79
N GLU A 324 16.91 10.00 -1.76
CA GLU A 324 15.54 9.53 -1.81
C GLU A 324 15.52 7.99 -1.97
N PRO A 325 14.79 7.27 -1.10
CA PRO A 325 14.65 5.83 -1.20
C PRO A 325 14.02 5.45 -2.54
N GLN A 326 14.70 4.60 -3.30
CA GLN A 326 14.17 4.09 -4.55
C GLN A 326 13.23 2.91 -4.28
N ARG A 327 12.04 2.94 -4.87
CA ARG A 327 11.14 1.80 -4.82
C ARG A 327 11.73 0.62 -5.58
N LEU A 328 11.56 -0.57 -5.03
CA LEU A 328 11.88 -1.78 -5.76
C LEU A 328 10.98 -1.89 -6.98
N LYS A 329 11.51 -2.47 -8.05
CA LYS A 329 10.80 -2.62 -9.31
C LYS A 329 10.69 -4.09 -9.69
N THR A 330 9.61 -4.44 -10.36
CA THR A 330 9.41 -5.74 -10.97
C THR A 330 8.82 -5.61 -12.35
N LYS A 331 8.86 -6.69 -13.14
CA LYS A 331 8.21 -6.75 -14.45
C LYS A 331 6.89 -7.50 -14.31
N ALA A 332 5.82 -6.92 -14.84
CA ALA A 332 4.49 -7.55 -14.83
C ALA A 332 3.79 -7.39 -16.17
N ILE A 333 2.88 -8.31 -16.47
CA ILE A 333 2.10 -8.34 -17.71
C ILE A 333 0.73 -7.73 -17.41
N PRO A 334 0.31 -6.67 -18.11
CA PRO A 334 -1.05 -6.13 -17.98
C PRO A 334 -2.10 -7.18 -18.35
N THR A 335 -3.12 -7.32 -17.50
CA THR A 335 -4.23 -8.27 -17.74
C THR A 335 -5.20 -7.83 -18.84
N ARG A 336 -5.07 -6.61 -19.32
CA ARG A 336 -5.86 -6.02 -20.43
C ARG A 336 -5.12 -4.84 -21.04
N LYS A 337 -5.51 -4.43 -22.23
CA LYS A 337 -5.02 -3.20 -22.85
C LYS A 337 -5.31 -2.00 -21.95
N ILE A 338 -4.32 -1.15 -21.78
CA ILE A 338 -4.35 0.06 -20.94
C ILE A 338 -4.13 1.27 -21.83
N PRO A 339 -5.17 1.95 -22.32
CA PRO A 339 -4.98 3.18 -23.09
C PRO A 339 -4.49 4.31 -22.19
N SER A 340 -3.63 5.20 -22.68
CA SER A 340 -3.18 6.40 -21.99
C SER A 340 -3.22 7.61 -22.91
N LYS A 341 -3.12 8.81 -22.33
CA LYS A 341 -3.23 10.06 -23.08
C LYS A 341 -1.85 10.58 -23.45
N LEU A 342 -1.58 10.74 -24.74
CA LEU A 342 -0.36 11.37 -25.24
C LEU A 342 -0.12 12.76 -24.63
N GLY A 343 1.13 13.07 -24.39
CA GLY A 343 1.57 14.34 -23.82
C GLY A 343 1.38 14.46 -22.30
N THR A 344 1.06 13.35 -21.62
CA THR A 344 0.86 13.33 -20.16
C THR A 344 1.47 12.05 -19.60
N GLU A 345 2.36 12.16 -18.64
CA GLU A 345 2.89 11.01 -17.90
C GLU A 345 1.83 10.51 -16.92
N GLU A 346 1.51 9.21 -16.98
CA GLU A 346 0.45 8.63 -16.16
C GLU A 346 1.02 7.69 -15.08
N PHE A 347 0.56 7.86 -13.84
CA PHE A 347 0.86 7.02 -12.69
C PHE A 347 -0.34 6.09 -12.43
N LEU A 348 -0.29 4.92 -13.03
CA LEU A 348 -1.36 3.95 -12.97
C LEU A 348 -1.18 3.01 -11.79
N ARG A 349 -2.10 3.05 -10.81
CA ARG A 349 -2.14 2.10 -9.70
C ARG A 349 -2.58 0.75 -10.19
N VAL A 350 -1.88 -0.29 -9.77
CA VAL A 350 -2.14 -1.68 -10.17
C VAL A 350 -2.15 -2.63 -8.98
N LYS A 351 -2.99 -3.64 -9.07
CA LYS A 351 -2.85 -4.86 -8.29
C LYS A 351 -1.86 -5.77 -9.01
N ILE A 352 -1.02 -6.46 -8.26
CA ILE A 352 -0.05 -7.41 -8.82
C ILE A 352 -0.28 -8.78 -8.19
N GLY A 353 -0.16 -9.82 -9.00
CA GLY A 353 -0.18 -11.19 -8.51
C GLY A 353 0.78 -12.08 -9.27
N LYS A 354 1.48 -12.96 -8.55
CA LYS A 354 2.31 -13.99 -9.15
C LYS A 354 1.47 -15.22 -9.45
N VAL A 355 1.31 -15.56 -10.74
CA VAL A 355 0.58 -16.76 -11.20
C VAL A 355 1.55 -17.60 -12.00
N GLY A 356 1.88 -18.81 -11.52
CA GLY A 356 3.02 -19.57 -12.00
C GLY A 356 4.31 -18.76 -11.83
N GLU A 357 5.09 -18.63 -12.90
CA GLU A 357 6.36 -17.88 -12.87
C GLU A 357 6.22 -16.41 -13.32
N LYS A 358 5.00 -15.94 -13.62
CA LYS A 358 4.75 -14.61 -14.17
C LYS A 358 4.03 -13.72 -13.17
N PHE A 359 4.38 -12.43 -13.19
CA PHE A 359 3.60 -11.41 -12.51
C PHE A 359 2.60 -10.78 -13.48
N PHE A 360 1.36 -10.64 -13.03
CA PHE A 360 0.30 -9.97 -13.78
C PHE A 360 -0.12 -8.69 -13.05
N ALA A 361 -0.31 -7.62 -13.82
CA ALA A 361 -0.74 -6.33 -13.31
C ALA A 361 -2.17 -6.00 -13.76
N THR A 362 -3.09 -5.87 -12.80
CA THR A 362 -4.47 -5.47 -13.07
C THR A 362 -4.68 -4.01 -12.71
N PRO A 363 -5.04 -3.15 -13.66
CA PRO A 363 -5.24 -1.73 -13.40
C PRO A 363 -6.43 -1.47 -12.48
N LEU A 364 -6.20 -0.64 -11.46
CA LEU A 364 -7.21 -0.11 -10.57
C LEU A 364 -7.93 1.10 -11.17
N PRO A 365 -9.10 1.51 -10.63
CA PRO A 365 -9.81 2.70 -11.08
C PRO A 365 -8.93 3.96 -11.04
N ARG A 366 -9.05 4.80 -12.08
CA ARG A 366 -8.16 5.96 -12.30
C ARG A 366 -8.59 7.24 -11.60
N GLY A 367 -9.73 7.26 -10.92
CA GLY A 367 -10.26 8.45 -10.26
C GLY A 367 -9.24 9.09 -9.31
N SER A 368 -8.99 10.39 -9.47
CA SER A 368 -8.07 11.14 -8.61
C SER A 368 -8.60 11.33 -7.18
N GLY A 369 -9.91 11.21 -6.98
CA GLY A 369 -10.57 11.23 -5.67
C GLY A 369 -10.63 9.87 -4.98
N MET A 370 -10.22 8.78 -5.64
CA MET A 370 -10.35 7.42 -5.12
C MET A 370 -9.10 7.02 -4.32
N VAL A 371 -8.96 7.54 -3.10
CA VAL A 371 -7.81 7.24 -2.21
C VAL A 371 -7.63 5.74 -1.98
N THR A 372 -8.73 4.98 -1.92
CA THR A 372 -8.71 3.52 -1.78
C THR A 372 -7.95 2.82 -2.92
N SER A 373 -7.83 3.46 -4.10
CA SER A 373 -7.03 2.91 -5.19
C SER A 373 -5.52 2.87 -4.85
N LEU A 374 -5.03 3.71 -3.94
CA LEU A 374 -3.65 3.64 -3.43
C LEU A 374 -3.51 2.61 -2.30
N THR A 375 -4.46 2.56 -1.37
CA THR A 375 -4.41 1.57 -0.28
C THR A 375 -4.54 0.14 -0.77
N GLN A 376 -5.22 -0.06 -1.90
CA GLN A 376 -5.39 -1.37 -2.53
C GLN A 376 -4.26 -1.69 -3.52
N ALA A 377 -3.50 -0.70 -4.00
CA ALA A 377 -2.44 -0.94 -4.97
C ALA A 377 -1.28 -1.75 -4.37
N ASP A 378 -0.74 -2.64 -5.18
CA ASP A 378 0.50 -3.35 -4.89
C ASP A 378 1.69 -2.69 -5.61
N GLY A 379 1.41 -1.84 -6.62
CA GLY A 379 2.42 -1.08 -7.35
C GLY A 379 1.84 0.01 -8.25
N ILE A 380 2.76 0.76 -8.85
CA ILE A 380 2.47 1.85 -9.81
C ILE A 380 3.21 1.57 -11.12
N ILE A 381 2.50 1.62 -12.23
CA ILE A 381 3.08 1.65 -13.57
C ILE A 381 3.18 3.11 -14.01
N ARG A 382 4.39 3.54 -14.40
CA ARG A 382 4.60 4.83 -15.04
C ARG A 382 4.46 4.67 -16.55
N ILE A 383 3.44 5.28 -17.12
CA ILE A 383 3.23 5.31 -18.57
C ILE A 383 3.82 6.62 -19.11
N PRO A 384 4.88 6.57 -19.94
CA PRO A 384 5.54 7.77 -20.44
C PRO A 384 4.60 8.67 -21.26
N ALA A 385 4.85 9.97 -21.25
CA ALA A 385 4.06 10.97 -21.98
C ALA A 385 4.01 10.74 -23.51
N LEU A 386 4.97 10.02 -24.07
CA LEU A 386 5.04 9.68 -25.50
C LEU A 386 4.39 8.33 -25.82
N SER A 387 3.70 7.69 -24.87
CA SER A 387 3.01 6.41 -25.05
C SER A 387 1.49 6.58 -25.07
N GLU A 388 0.81 5.89 -25.99
CA GLU A 388 -0.65 5.78 -26.00
C GLU A 388 -1.18 4.75 -25.01
N GLY A 389 -0.30 4.15 -24.20
CA GLY A 389 -0.64 3.15 -23.20
C GLY A 389 0.18 1.87 -23.31
N LEU A 390 -0.37 0.79 -22.83
CA LEU A 390 0.23 -0.55 -22.84
C LEU A 390 -0.71 -1.54 -23.50
N ASN A 391 -0.17 -2.45 -24.31
CA ASN A 391 -0.95 -3.52 -24.89
C ASN A 391 -1.08 -4.70 -23.92
N GLU A 392 -2.10 -5.51 -24.11
CA GLU A 392 -2.20 -6.81 -23.46
C GLU A 392 -0.99 -7.68 -23.83
N ASN A 393 -0.44 -8.40 -22.86
CA ASN A 393 0.79 -9.22 -22.97
C ASN A 393 2.11 -8.44 -23.16
N GLU A 394 2.10 -7.11 -23.17
CA GLU A 394 3.31 -6.29 -23.14
C GLU A 394 3.87 -6.26 -21.70
N VAL A 395 5.18 -6.48 -21.56
CA VAL A 395 5.82 -6.45 -20.24
C VAL A 395 6.03 -5.00 -19.81
N ALA A 396 5.44 -4.62 -18.68
CA ALA A 396 5.60 -3.31 -18.08
C ALA A 396 6.47 -3.37 -16.80
N GLU A 397 7.25 -2.31 -16.57
CA GLU A 397 7.93 -2.10 -15.29
C GLU A 397 6.95 -1.54 -14.26
N VAL A 398 6.95 -2.09 -13.05
CA VAL A 398 6.08 -1.70 -11.94
C VAL A 398 6.92 -1.33 -10.73
N GLU A 399 6.74 -0.13 -10.22
CA GLU A 399 7.29 0.31 -8.92
C GLU A 399 6.44 -0.29 -7.79
N LEU A 400 7.06 -1.04 -6.90
CA LEU A 400 6.37 -1.77 -5.84
C LEU A 400 5.98 -0.84 -4.68
N LEU A 401 4.74 -0.98 -4.22
CA LEU A 401 4.23 -0.37 -2.99
C LEU A 401 4.22 -1.37 -1.83
N LYS A 402 4.33 -2.68 -2.14
CA LYS A 402 4.37 -3.77 -1.18
C LYS A 402 5.59 -4.66 -1.40
N PRO A 403 6.04 -5.39 -0.36
CA PRO A 403 7.10 -6.36 -0.50
C PRO A 403 6.76 -7.44 -1.53
N LEU A 404 7.77 -7.88 -2.29
CA LEU A 404 7.59 -8.88 -3.36
C LEU A 404 7.08 -10.23 -2.81
N ASP A 405 7.52 -10.59 -1.61
CA ASP A 405 7.08 -11.82 -0.93
C ASP A 405 5.59 -11.80 -0.57
N GLU A 406 5.06 -10.64 -0.15
CA GLU A 406 3.62 -10.47 0.08
C GLU A 406 2.83 -10.68 -1.22
N ILE A 407 3.32 -10.10 -2.32
CA ILE A 407 2.72 -10.26 -3.65
C ILE A 407 2.77 -11.72 -4.12
N ALA A 408 3.90 -12.40 -3.92
CA ALA A 408 4.07 -13.80 -4.30
C ALA A 408 3.17 -14.75 -3.51
N ASN A 409 2.90 -14.45 -2.24
CA ASN A 409 2.01 -15.21 -1.36
C ASN A 409 0.52 -14.84 -1.52
N THR A 410 0.19 -13.97 -2.47
CA THR A 410 -1.20 -13.58 -2.73
C THR A 410 -1.87 -14.55 -3.71
N VAL A 411 -3.05 -15.06 -3.33
CA VAL A 411 -3.95 -15.77 -4.25
C VAL A 411 -4.68 -14.74 -5.11
N VAL A 412 -4.48 -14.81 -6.41
CA VAL A 412 -5.14 -13.93 -7.39
C VAL A 412 -6.48 -14.53 -7.78
N MET A 413 -7.54 -13.86 -7.44
CA MET A 413 -8.89 -14.18 -7.85
C MET A 413 -9.42 -13.10 -8.80
N VAL A 414 -10.01 -13.52 -9.91
CA VAL A 414 -10.59 -12.61 -10.90
C VAL A 414 -12.03 -13.04 -11.17
N GLY A 415 -12.95 -12.09 -11.32
CA GLY A 415 -14.33 -12.50 -11.64
C GLY A 415 -15.39 -11.53 -11.13
N SER A 416 -16.50 -12.06 -10.69
CA SER A 416 -17.58 -11.26 -10.12
C SER A 416 -17.29 -10.90 -8.66
N HIS A 417 -17.69 -9.70 -8.27
CA HIS A 417 -17.59 -9.26 -6.87
C HIS A 417 -18.69 -9.87 -6.01
N ASP A 418 -18.30 -10.24 -4.78
CA ASP A 418 -19.23 -10.61 -3.72
C ASP A 418 -18.66 -10.17 -2.35
N LEU A 419 -19.52 -9.76 -1.43
CA LEU A 419 -19.10 -9.31 -0.09
C LEU A 419 -18.48 -10.44 0.75
N THR A 420 -18.78 -11.70 0.44
CA THR A 420 -18.17 -12.85 1.11
C THR A 420 -16.68 -12.99 0.83
N LEU A 421 -16.17 -12.38 -0.25
CA LEU A 421 -14.74 -12.39 -0.60
C LEU A 421 -13.92 -11.50 0.33
N ASP A 422 -14.47 -10.37 0.77
CA ASP A 422 -13.80 -9.49 1.73
C ASP A 422 -13.69 -10.19 3.09
N LEU A 423 -14.74 -10.90 3.48
CA LEU A 423 -14.74 -11.72 4.69
C LEU A 423 -13.75 -12.87 4.59
N LEU A 424 -13.68 -13.54 3.43
CA LEU A 424 -12.73 -14.61 3.15
C LEU A 424 -11.29 -14.10 3.25
N ALA A 425 -11.00 -12.93 2.66
CA ALA A 425 -9.69 -12.30 2.73
C ALA A 425 -9.29 -11.97 4.18
N ASN A 426 -10.23 -11.45 4.98
CA ASN A 426 -10.00 -11.15 6.39
C ASN A 426 -9.68 -12.42 7.21
N LEU A 427 -10.44 -13.48 7.04
CA LEU A 427 -10.21 -14.74 7.76
C LEU A 427 -8.90 -15.42 7.32
N LEU A 428 -8.57 -15.34 6.03
CA LEU A 428 -7.33 -15.88 5.49
C LEU A 428 -6.11 -15.20 6.13
N GLY A 429 -6.09 -13.87 6.17
CA GLY A 429 -5.02 -13.11 6.83
C GLY A 429 -4.93 -13.37 8.33
N ARG A 430 -6.06 -13.71 9.00
CA ARG A 430 -6.09 -14.04 10.42
C ARG A 430 -5.52 -15.42 10.74
N TYR A 431 -5.84 -16.43 9.91
CA TYR A 431 -5.50 -17.82 10.21
C TYR A 431 -4.25 -18.32 9.53
N TYR A 432 -3.89 -17.76 8.39
CA TYR A 432 -2.82 -18.24 7.55
C TYR A 432 -1.86 -17.12 7.08
N PRO A 433 -1.35 -16.24 7.99
CA PRO A 433 -0.31 -15.33 7.58
C PRO A 433 0.92 -16.11 7.13
N PRO A 434 1.56 -15.79 6.01
CA PRO A 434 1.39 -14.59 5.18
C PRO A 434 0.58 -14.81 3.89
N VAL A 435 -0.48 -15.63 3.89
CA VAL A 435 -1.31 -15.85 2.69
C VAL A 435 -2.37 -14.76 2.57
N PHE A 436 -2.44 -14.13 1.41
CA PHE A 436 -3.39 -13.06 1.10
C PHE A 436 -4.32 -13.43 -0.05
N LEU A 437 -5.47 -12.77 -0.14
CA LEU A 437 -6.40 -12.89 -1.26
C LEU A 437 -6.55 -11.53 -1.95
N SER A 438 -6.30 -11.49 -3.24
CA SER A 438 -6.57 -10.33 -4.10
C SER A 438 -7.72 -10.63 -5.03
N SER A 439 -8.86 -9.97 -4.83
CA SER A 439 -10.05 -10.13 -5.67
C SER A 439 -10.19 -8.98 -6.67
N HIS A 440 -10.32 -9.30 -7.95
CA HIS A 440 -10.46 -8.35 -9.04
C HIS A 440 -11.82 -8.45 -9.71
N SER A 441 -12.61 -7.38 -9.60
CA SER A 441 -13.98 -7.32 -10.11
C SER A 441 -14.03 -6.95 -11.59
N VAL A 442 -14.13 -7.97 -12.47
CA VAL A 442 -14.25 -7.80 -13.93
C VAL A 442 -15.50 -8.47 -14.50
N GLY A 443 -16.35 -9.05 -13.63
CA GLY A 443 -17.50 -9.83 -13.99
C GLY A 443 -17.17 -11.31 -14.24
N SER A 444 -18.19 -12.17 -14.17
CA SER A 444 -18.03 -13.63 -14.23
C SER A 444 -17.35 -14.11 -15.52
N LEU A 445 -17.75 -13.61 -16.68
CA LEU A 445 -17.13 -13.99 -17.96
C LEU A 445 -15.66 -13.53 -18.02
N GLY A 446 -15.37 -12.33 -17.52
CA GLY A 446 -13.99 -11.84 -17.43
C GLY A 446 -13.11 -12.74 -16.55
N GLY A 447 -13.67 -13.32 -15.48
CA GLY A 447 -13.00 -14.31 -14.65
C GLY A 447 -12.66 -15.60 -15.40
N ILE A 448 -13.61 -16.14 -16.17
CA ILE A 448 -13.38 -17.33 -17.00
C ILE A 448 -12.28 -17.07 -18.04
N LEU A 449 -12.31 -15.90 -18.69
CA LEU A 449 -11.26 -15.50 -19.64
C LEU A 449 -9.91 -15.31 -18.97
N ALA A 450 -9.86 -14.83 -17.72
CA ALA A 450 -8.61 -14.75 -16.95
C ALA A 450 -8.01 -16.13 -16.67
N ILE A 451 -8.83 -17.16 -16.38
CA ILE A 451 -8.37 -18.55 -16.30
C ILE A 451 -7.79 -19.00 -17.63
N LYS A 452 -8.50 -18.75 -18.74
CA LYS A 452 -8.04 -19.10 -20.08
C LYS A 452 -6.68 -18.50 -20.41
N ASN A 453 -6.46 -17.27 -20.00
CA ASN A 453 -5.20 -16.54 -20.22
C ASN A 453 -4.11 -16.86 -19.17
N GLY A 454 -4.40 -17.72 -18.18
CA GLY A 454 -3.47 -18.09 -17.12
C GLY A 454 -3.07 -16.92 -16.21
N SER A 455 -3.93 -15.91 -16.04
CA SER A 455 -3.65 -14.68 -15.29
C SER A 455 -4.25 -14.66 -13.88
N CYS A 456 -4.85 -15.75 -13.42
CA CYS A 456 -5.39 -15.90 -12.07
C CYS A 456 -5.29 -17.34 -11.58
N HIS A 457 -5.37 -17.53 -10.24
CA HIS A 457 -5.42 -18.84 -9.60
C HIS A 457 -6.84 -19.39 -9.55
N MET A 458 -7.85 -18.51 -9.48
CA MET A 458 -9.26 -18.89 -9.43
C MET A 458 -10.15 -17.77 -9.96
N ALA A 459 -11.36 -18.15 -10.40
CA ALA A 459 -12.36 -17.19 -10.85
C ALA A 459 -13.68 -17.35 -10.11
N GLY A 460 -14.27 -16.22 -9.68
CA GLY A 460 -15.61 -16.16 -9.13
C GLY A 460 -16.67 -15.98 -10.22
N SER A 461 -17.63 -16.89 -10.32
CA SER A 461 -18.60 -16.90 -11.40
C SER A 461 -20.00 -17.31 -10.95
N HIS A 462 -21.01 -16.72 -11.61
CA HIS A 462 -22.44 -16.99 -11.41
C HIS A 462 -23.23 -16.84 -12.72
N LEU A 463 -22.67 -17.36 -13.83
CA LEU A 463 -23.30 -17.24 -15.15
C LEU A 463 -24.42 -18.27 -15.30
N LEU A 464 -25.66 -17.79 -15.40
CA LEU A 464 -26.83 -18.61 -15.69
C LEU A 464 -26.83 -18.97 -17.16
N ASP A 465 -27.02 -20.25 -17.45
CA ASP A 465 -27.38 -20.71 -18.78
C ASP A 465 -28.93 -20.64 -18.95
N PRO A 466 -29.41 -19.78 -19.86
CA PRO A 466 -30.84 -19.59 -20.06
C PRO A 466 -31.59 -20.82 -20.60
N GLU A 467 -30.87 -21.77 -21.23
CA GLU A 467 -31.51 -22.95 -21.85
C GLU A 467 -31.64 -24.10 -20.85
N THR A 468 -30.61 -24.28 -20.00
CA THR A 468 -30.59 -25.41 -19.06
C THR A 468 -30.99 -25.01 -17.64
N GLY A 469 -30.95 -23.73 -17.29
CA GLY A 469 -31.13 -23.22 -15.92
C GLY A 469 -29.94 -23.49 -15.00
N GLU A 470 -28.85 -24.08 -15.51
CA GLU A 470 -27.64 -24.39 -14.76
C GLU A 470 -26.67 -23.19 -14.73
N TYR A 471 -25.80 -23.18 -13.73
CA TYR A 471 -24.82 -22.12 -13.58
C TYR A 471 -23.41 -22.58 -13.97
N ASN A 472 -22.70 -21.73 -14.71
CA ASN A 472 -21.26 -21.80 -15.02
C ASN A 472 -20.83 -22.94 -15.97
N PHE A 473 -21.42 -24.13 -15.95
CA PHE A 473 -20.89 -25.30 -16.64
C PHE A 473 -20.83 -25.13 -18.16
N THR A 474 -21.89 -24.62 -18.80
CA THR A 474 -21.91 -24.34 -20.25
C THR A 474 -20.77 -23.38 -20.65
N TYR A 475 -20.54 -22.36 -19.83
CA TYR A 475 -19.47 -21.39 -20.09
C TYR A 475 -18.08 -21.99 -19.88
N ILE A 476 -17.90 -22.87 -18.88
CA ILE A 476 -16.66 -23.64 -18.68
C ILE A 476 -16.36 -24.47 -19.92
N HIS A 477 -17.34 -25.25 -20.42
CA HIS A 477 -17.17 -26.06 -21.63
C HIS A 477 -16.83 -25.21 -22.87
N THR A 478 -17.50 -24.04 -23.01
CA THR A 478 -17.33 -23.17 -24.18
C THR A 478 -15.97 -22.48 -24.20
N TYR A 479 -15.54 -21.93 -23.05
CA TYR A 479 -14.38 -21.03 -23.00
C TYR A 479 -13.09 -21.69 -22.49
N LEU A 480 -13.19 -22.77 -21.68
CA LEU A 480 -12.05 -23.44 -21.06
C LEU A 480 -11.76 -24.80 -21.67
N ASN A 481 -12.14 -25.01 -22.95
CA ASN A 481 -11.83 -26.25 -23.65
C ASN A 481 -10.33 -26.57 -23.60
N GLY A 482 -9.97 -27.77 -23.08
CA GLY A 482 -8.58 -28.20 -22.88
C GLY A 482 -7.94 -27.72 -21.57
N ILE A 483 -8.65 -26.97 -20.73
CA ILE A 483 -8.20 -26.59 -19.39
C ILE A 483 -9.05 -27.32 -18.35
N GLU A 484 -8.43 -28.25 -17.64
CA GLU A 484 -9.09 -28.92 -16.53
C GLU A 484 -9.27 -27.99 -15.34
N VAL A 485 -10.50 -27.95 -14.80
CA VAL A 485 -10.84 -27.10 -13.66
C VAL A 485 -11.61 -27.89 -12.60
N LYS A 486 -11.51 -27.46 -11.35
CA LYS A 486 -12.35 -27.82 -10.22
C LYS A 486 -13.31 -26.68 -9.92
N VAL A 487 -14.54 -27.01 -9.54
CA VAL A 487 -15.56 -26.01 -9.18
C VAL A 487 -15.92 -26.20 -7.71
N ILE A 488 -15.70 -25.15 -6.91
CA ILE A 488 -16.06 -25.12 -5.49
C ILE A 488 -17.26 -24.19 -5.31
N HIS A 489 -18.34 -24.73 -4.77
CA HIS A 489 -19.52 -23.93 -4.45
C HIS A 489 -19.19 -22.96 -3.30
N LEU A 490 -19.38 -21.66 -3.51
CA LEU A 490 -19.16 -20.66 -2.47
C LEU A 490 -20.45 -20.40 -1.69
N VAL A 491 -21.49 -19.88 -2.35
CA VAL A 491 -22.78 -19.57 -1.72
C VAL A 491 -23.93 -19.57 -2.71
N PHE A 492 -25.14 -19.83 -2.23
CA PHE A 492 -26.34 -19.31 -2.89
C PHE A 492 -26.66 -17.94 -2.30
N ARG A 493 -27.10 -17.00 -3.15
CA ARG A 493 -27.45 -15.64 -2.74
C ARG A 493 -28.78 -15.20 -3.33
N GLU A 494 -29.50 -14.37 -2.57
CA GLU A 494 -30.73 -13.76 -3.06
C GLU A 494 -30.43 -12.55 -3.94
N GLN A 495 -30.98 -12.58 -5.15
CA GLN A 495 -31.01 -11.47 -6.10
C GLN A 495 -32.40 -10.85 -6.09
N GLY A 496 -32.47 -9.51 -6.09
CA GLY A 496 -33.76 -8.81 -6.07
C GLY A 496 -33.60 -7.32 -6.40
N LEU A 497 -34.75 -6.65 -6.47
CA LEU A 497 -34.79 -5.22 -6.70
C LEU A 497 -34.52 -4.45 -5.40
N PHE A 498 -33.59 -3.51 -5.47
CA PHE A 498 -33.40 -2.45 -4.49
C PHE A 498 -34.42 -1.36 -4.75
N VAL A 499 -35.06 -0.88 -3.71
CA VAL A 499 -35.92 0.30 -3.75
C VAL A 499 -35.67 1.13 -2.49
N GLN A 500 -35.94 2.43 -2.55
CA GLN A 500 -35.80 3.31 -1.39
C GLN A 500 -36.64 2.80 -0.22
N ARG A 501 -36.17 3.11 0.99
CA ARG A 501 -36.84 2.70 2.24
C ARG A 501 -38.30 3.15 2.26
N GLY A 502 -39.20 2.25 2.64
CA GLY A 502 -40.65 2.47 2.60
C GLY A 502 -41.27 2.29 1.21
N ASN A 503 -40.48 1.95 0.21
CA ASN A 503 -40.90 1.71 -1.17
C ASN A 503 -41.89 2.78 -1.70
N PRO A 504 -41.51 4.06 -1.77
CA PRO A 504 -42.41 5.17 -2.07
C PRO A 504 -43.10 5.04 -3.42
N LYS A 505 -42.45 4.37 -4.37
CA LYS A 505 -43.00 4.12 -5.71
C LYS A 505 -43.86 2.84 -5.78
N LYS A 506 -44.00 2.06 -4.69
CA LYS A 506 -44.78 0.82 -4.58
C LYS A 506 -44.42 -0.20 -5.67
N VAL A 507 -43.10 -0.35 -5.93
CA VAL A 507 -42.58 -1.35 -6.86
C VAL A 507 -42.79 -2.73 -6.24
N LYS A 508 -43.34 -3.71 -7.02
CA LYS A 508 -43.62 -5.07 -6.55
C LYS A 508 -42.81 -6.13 -7.28
N GLY A 509 -42.34 -5.83 -8.48
CA GLY A 509 -41.62 -6.77 -9.32
C GLY A 509 -41.06 -6.12 -10.59
N LEU A 510 -40.56 -6.94 -11.51
CA LEU A 510 -39.93 -6.48 -12.76
C LEU A 510 -40.93 -5.80 -13.72
N ASP A 511 -42.21 -6.15 -13.65
CA ASP A 511 -43.27 -5.52 -14.48
C ASP A 511 -43.38 -4.02 -14.21
N ASP A 512 -43.18 -3.61 -12.96
CA ASP A 512 -43.25 -2.19 -12.58
C ASP A 512 -42.12 -1.36 -13.19
N LEU A 513 -41.02 -1.96 -13.66
CA LEU A 513 -39.91 -1.24 -14.31
C LEU A 513 -40.32 -0.59 -15.64
N LEU A 514 -41.42 -1.04 -16.27
CA LEU A 514 -42.00 -0.44 -17.49
C LEU A 514 -42.74 0.86 -17.21
N ARG A 515 -42.99 1.21 -15.95
CA ARG A 515 -43.70 2.43 -15.57
C ARG A 515 -42.83 3.64 -15.88
N LYS A 516 -43.46 4.69 -16.46
CA LYS A 516 -42.77 5.94 -16.85
C LYS A 516 -42.20 6.75 -15.66
N ASP A 517 -42.75 6.54 -14.47
CA ASP A 517 -42.31 7.20 -13.23
C ASP A 517 -41.19 6.44 -12.51
N ILE A 518 -40.74 5.30 -13.03
CA ILE A 518 -39.62 4.51 -12.48
C ILE A 518 -38.36 4.73 -13.33
N THR A 519 -37.27 5.06 -12.69
CA THR A 519 -35.93 5.09 -13.29
C THR A 519 -35.10 3.94 -12.70
N PHE A 520 -34.57 3.11 -13.58
CA PHE A 520 -33.80 1.93 -13.22
C PHE A 520 -32.31 2.17 -13.40
N ILE A 521 -31.49 1.57 -12.53
CA ILE A 521 -30.03 1.48 -12.70
C ILE A 521 -29.62 0.02 -12.84
N ASN A 522 -28.85 -0.27 -13.86
CA ASN A 522 -28.46 -1.64 -14.22
C ASN A 522 -27.03 -1.97 -13.78
N ARG A 523 -26.68 -3.23 -13.87
CA ARG A 523 -25.31 -3.71 -13.82
C ARG A 523 -24.68 -3.68 -15.21
N GLN A 524 -23.33 -3.58 -15.26
CA GLN A 524 -22.59 -3.61 -16.53
C GLN A 524 -22.89 -4.85 -17.36
N LYS A 525 -22.81 -4.70 -18.69
CA LYS A 525 -22.94 -5.81 -19.64
C LYS A 525 -21.93 -6.93 -19.32
N GLY A 526 -22.38 -8.18 -19.40
CA GLY A 526 -21.56 -9.35 -19.10
C GLY A 526 -21.49 -9.72 -17.61
N SER A 527 -22.11 -8.95 -16.71
CA SER A 527 -22.30 -9.40 -15.33
C SER A 527 -23.42 -10.45 -15.24
N GLY A 528 -23.27 -11.45 -14.35
CA GLY A 528 -24.31 -12.47 -14.16
C GLY A 528 -25.65 -11.88 -13.75
N THR A 529 -25.68 -10.84 -12.91
CA THR A 529 -26.89 -10.11 -12.53
C THR A 529 -27.59 -9.49 -13.74
N ARG A 530 -26.84 -8.97 -14.72
CA ARG A 530 -27.41 -8.45 -15.96
C ARG A 530 -27.98 -9.57 -16.83
N ILE A 531 -27.27 -10.69 -16.95
CA ILE A 531 -27.71 -11.86 -17.68
C ILE A 531 -29.00 -12.43 -17.06
N LEU A 532 -29.04 -12.52 -15.72
CA LEU A 532 -30.25 -12.94 -14.98
C LEU A 532 -31.43 -12.01 -15.26
N LEU A 533 -31.23 -10.68 -15.21
CA LEU A 533 -32.27 -9.70 -15.53
C LEU A 533 -32.79 -9.90 -16.96
N ASP A 534 -31.88 -9.93 -17.93
CA ASP A 534 -32.23 -10.04 -19.35
C ASP A 534 -32.99 -11.33 -19.64
N HIS A 535 -32.56 -12.45 -19.04
CA HIS A 535 -33.26 -13.74 -19.11
C HIS A 535 -34.66 -13.67 -18.48
N THR A 536 -34.78 -13.09 -17.29
CA THR A 536 -36.06 -13.00 -16.60
C THR A 536 -37.05 -12.08 -17.34
N LEU A 537 -36.59 -10.95 -17.85
CA LEU A 537 -37.39 -10.04 -18.68
C LEU A 537 -37.90 -10.75 -19.94
N LYS A 538 -37.03 -11.54 -20.61
CA LYS A 538 -37.43 -12.34 -21.79
C LYS A 538 -38.51 -13.38 -21.44
N ASN A 539 -38.35 -14.08 -20.34
CA ASN A 539 -39.34 -15.09 -19.90
C ASN A 539 -40.68 -14.47 -19.54
N LEU A 540 -40.66 -13.25 -19.00
CA LEU A 540 -41.88 -12.48 -18.71
C LEU A 540 -42.41 -11.73 -19.93
N SER A 541 -41.77 -11.84 -21.11
CA SER A 541 -42.12 -11.10 -22.33
C SER A 541 -42.11 -9.58 -22.14
N LEU A 542 -41.23 -9.06 -21.29
CA LEU A 542 -41.05 -7.62 -21.03
C LEU A 542 -39.98 -7.05 -21.94
N ASP A 543 -40.30 -5.93 -22.63
CA ASP A 543 -39.32 -5.25 -23.51
C ASP A 543 -38.39 -4.34 -22.72
N SER A 544 -37.13 -4.73 -22.64
CA SER A 544 -36.08 -3.95 -21.95
C SER A 544 -35.89 -2.53 -22.48
N ASN A 545 -36.23 -2.26 -23.74
CA ASN A 545 -36.15 -0.92 -24.33
C ASN A 545 -37.17 0.06 -23.73
N GLN A 546 -38.23 -0.43 -23.11
CA GLN A 546 -39.23 0.38 -22.44
C GLN A 546 -38.82 0.77 -21.00
N ILE A 547 -37.77 0.13 -20.46
CA ILE A 547 -37.28 0.41 -19.10
C ILE A 547 -36.41 1.66 -19.13
N ARG A 548 -36.87 2.72 -18.48
CA ARG A 548 -36.11 3.98 -18.36
C ARG A 548 -34.85 3.77 -17.51
N GLY A 549 -33.66 4.08 -18.07
CA GLY A 549 -32.39 3.91 -17.37
C GLY A 549 -31.75 2.53 -17.58
N TYR A 550 -32.35 1.63 -18.38
CA TYR A 550 -31.80 0.29 -18.65
C TYR A 550 -30.35 0.28 -19.17
N GLN A 551 -29.92 1.32 -19.89
CA GLN A 551 -28.57 1.48 -20.42
C GLN A 551 -27.62 2.19 -19.43
N GLN A 552 -28.10 2.69 -18.30
CA GLN A 552 -27.28 3.24 -17.24
C GLN A 552 -26.72 2.10 -16.41
N GLU A 553 -25.39 2.10 -16.20
CA GLU A 553 -24.69 0.94 -15.64
C GLU A 553 -23.84 1.30 -14.44
N GLU A 554 -23.83 0.41 -13.44
CA GLU A 554 -22.93 0.42 -12.29
C GLU A 554 -22.12 -0.88 -12.21
N PHE A 555 -20.88 -0.78 -11.70
CA PHE A 555 -19.93 -1.90 -11.73
C PHE A 555 -19.99 -2.83 -10.51
N THR A 556 -20.62 -2.41 -9.42
CA THR A 556 -20.74 -3.21 -8.19
C THR A 556 -22.17 -3.23 -7.67
N HIS A 557 -22.53 -4.23 -6.85
CA HIS A 557 -23.84 -4.25 -6.18
C HIS A 557 -24.00 -3.04 -5.24
N MET A 558 -22.92 -2.61 -4.58
CA MET A 558 -22.92 -1.43 -3.73
C MET A 558 -23.10 -0.14 -4.53
N GLY A 559 -22.54 -0.04 -5.75
CA GLY A 559 -22.76 1.10 -6.65
C GLY A 559 -24.23 1.24 -7.03
N VAL A 560 -24.88 0.13 -7.42
CA VAL A 560 -26.33 0.10 -7.70
C VAL A 560 -27.11 0.53 -6.45
N ALA A 561 -26.80 -0.03 -5.28
CA ALA A 561 -27.47 0.31 -4.03
C ALA A 561 -27.29 1.79 -3.66
N SER A 562 -26.09 2.34 -3.82
CA SER A 562 -25.79 3.78 -3.57
C SER A 562 -26.58 4.69 -4.52
N THR A 563 -26.69 4.32 -5.81
CA THR A 563 -27.45 5.08 -6.81
C THR A 563 -28.94 5.12 -6.47
N VAL A 564 -29.50 4.02 -5.95
CA VAL A 564 -30.90 3.98 -5.48
C VAL A 564 -31.05 4.75 -4.16
N ALA A 565 -30.13 4.60 -3.21
CA ALA A 565 -30.17 5.30 -1.92
C ALA A 565 -30.10 6.83 -2.08
N SER A 566 -29.31 7.32 -3.04
CA SER A 566 -29.19 8.75 -3.35
C SER A 566 -30.38 9.33 -4.13
N GLY A 567 -31.34 8.48 -4.57
CA GLY A 567 -32.49 8.92 -5.35
C GLY A 567 -32.20 9.25 -6.83
N ILE A 568 -31.01 8.92 -7.34
CA ILE A 568 -30.68 9.05 -8.76
C ILE A 568 -31.47 8.03 -9.59
N ALA A 569 -31.68 6.83 -9.02
CA ALA A 569 -32.57 5.83 -9.58
C ALA A 569 -33.64 5.40 -8.53
N ASP A 570 -34.80 4.95 -9.00
CA ASP A 570 -35.89 4.47 -8.14
C ASP A 570 -35.76 2.99 -7.82
N ALA A 571 -35.15 2.21 -8.74
CA ALA A 571 -34.93 0.78 -8.59
C ALA A 571 -33.60 0.32 -9.23
N GLY A 572 -33.04 -0.77 -8.72
CA GLY A 572 -31.87 -1.44 -9.29
C GLY A 572 -31.83 -2.90 -8.88
N LEU A 573 -31.13 -3.77 -9.63
CA LEU A 573 -31.04 -5.19 -9.32
C LEU A 573 -29.70 -5.54 -8.65
N GLY A 574 -29.78 -6.29 -7.55
CA GLY A 574 -28.59 -6.76 -6.85
C GLY A 574 -28.87 -7.73 -5.70
N ILE A 575 -27.89 -7.93 -4.81
CA ILE A 575 -27.93 -8.89 -3.70
C ILE A 575 -28.48 -8.28 -2.42
N LEU A 576 -29.23 -9.05 -1.62
CA LEU A 576 -29.83 -8.58 -0.35
C LEU A 576 -28.82 -7.91 0.61
N PRO A 577 -27.59 -8.40 0.79
CA PRO A 577 -26.64 -7.73 1.69
C PRO A 577 -26.31 -6.29 1.29
N ALA A 578 -26.26 -5.98 -0.01
CA ALA A 578 -26.03 -4.62 -0.48
C ALA A 578 -27.22 -3.70 -0.18
N ALA A 579 -28.45 -4.19 -0.30
CA ALA A 579 -29.65 -3.45 0.12
C ALA A 579 -29.61 -3.13 1.62
N ARG A 580 -29.27 -4.10 2.46
CA ARG A 580 -29.15 -3.94 3.92
C ARG A 580 -28.08 -2.93 4.30
N ALA A 581 -26.90 -3.01 3.68
CA ALA A 581 -25.80 -2.09 3.93
C ALA A 581 -26.16 -0.61 3.65
N MET A 582 -27.04 -0.37 2.66
CA MET A 582 -27.51 0.96 2.28
C MET A 582 -28.90 1.32 2.82
N ASN A 583 -29.44 0.48 3.75
CA ASN A 583 -30.76 0.68 4.37
C ASN A 583 -31.90 0.82 3.35
N LEU A 584 -31.86 0.02 2.29
CA LEU A 584 -32.88 -0.06 1.24
C LEU A 584 -33.86 -1.20 1.50
N ASP A 585 -35.08 -1.07 0.98
CA ASP A 585 -36.01 -2.20 0.90
C ASP A 585 -35.64 -3.11 -0.28
N PHE A 586 -35.96 -4.39 -0.14
CA PHE A 586 -35.54 -5.43 -1.07
C PHE A 586 -36.74 -6.29 -1.49
N ILE A 587 -36.88 -6.50 -2.81
CA ILE A 587 -37.90 -7.33 -3.40
C ILE A 587 -37.22 -8.53 -4.07
N SER A 588 -37.31 -9.70 -3.45
CA SER A 588 -36.68 -10.93 -3.95
C SER A 588 -37.18 -11.33 -5.32
N ILE A 589 -36.26 -11.63 -6.24
CA ILE A 589 -36.56 -12.06 -7.62
C ILE A 589 -36.08 -13.48 -7.87
N ALA A 590 -34.85 -13.84 -7.46
CA ALA A 590 -34.28 -15.15 -7.74
C ALA A 590 -33.21 -15.54 -6.70
N LYS A 591 -32.94 -16.85 -6.59
CA LYS A 591 -31.73 -17.38 -5.95
C LYS A 591 -30.67 -17.64 -7.02
N GLU A 592 -29.45 -17.25 -6.77
CA GLU A 592 -28.34 -17.37 -7.69
C GLU A 592 -27.21 -18.18 -7.05
N ARG A 593 -26.59 -19.07 -7.84
CA ARG A 593 -25.43 -19.87 -7.40
C ARG A 593 -24.13 -19.14 -7.74
N TYR A 594 -23.27 -18.92 -6.75
CA TYR A 594 -21.95 -18.34 -6.93
C TYR A 594 -20.88 -19.40 -6.62
N ASP A 595 -20.03 -19.69 -7.61
CA ASP A 595 -19.00 -20.72 -7.53
C ASP A 595 -17.61 -20.13 -7.79
N LEU A 596 -16.57 -20.83 -7.28
CA LEU A 596 -15.17 -20.60 -7.59
C LEU A 596 -14.70 -21.67 -8.58
N ILE A 597 -14.19 -21.22 -9.71
CA ILE A 597 -13.62 -22.07 -10.78
C ILE A 597 -12.11 -22.01 -10.62
N ILE A 598 -11.46 -23.16 -10.42
CA ILE A 598 -10.03 -23.28 -10.08
C ILE A 598 -9.35 -24.22 -11.09
N PRO A 599 -8.38 -23.78 -11.88
CA PRO A 599 -7.59 -24.68 -12.73
C PRO A 599 -6.95 -25.79 -11.89
N THR A 600 -7.04 -27.03 -12.36
CA THR A 600 -6.49 -28.21 -11.66
C THR A 600 -4.99 -28.06 -11.37
N LEU A 601 -4.28 -27.32 -12.23
CA LEU A 601 -2.87 -26.96 -12.04
C LEU A 601 -2.61 -26.24 -10.70
N TYR A 602 -3.53 -25.35 -10.29
CA TYR A 602 -3.39 -24.57 -9.04
C TYR A 602 -4.16 -25.17 -7.88
N PHE A 603 -5.00 -26.18 -8.10
CA PHE A 603 -5.85 -26.74 -7.06
C PHE A 603 -5.07 -27.33 -5.89
N LYS A 604 -3.86 -27.86 -6.15
CA LYS A 604 -2.96 -28.41 -5.13
C LYS A 604 -1.98 -27.40 -4.55
N ASP A 605 -1.98 -26.15 -5.02
CA ASP A 605 -1.14 -25.09 -4.48
C ASP A 605 -1.53 -24.82 -3.01
N GLU A 606 -0.55 -24.76 -2.11
CA GLU A 606 -0.76 -24.63 -0.68
C GLU A 606 -1.62 -23.40 -0.34
N LYS A 607 -1.33 -22.23 -0.94
CA LYS A 607 -2.09 -21.00 -0.69
C LYS A 607 -3.53 -21.11 -1.20
N VAL A 608 -3.78 -21.81 -2.31
CA VAL A 608 -5.14 -22.07 -2.82
C VAL A 608 -5.90 -23.02 -1.89
N GLN A 609 -5.23 -24.04 -1.34
CA GLN A 609 -5.84 -24.93 -0.36
C GLN A 609 -6.23 -24.19 0.93
N LYS A 610 -5.41 -23.22 1.39
CA LYS A 610 -5.78 -22.37 2.54
C LYS A 610 -7.06 -21.55 2.29
N VAL A 611 -7.26 -21.07 1.07
CA VAL A 611 -8.54 -20.42 0.69
C VAL A 611 -9.70 -21.41 0.80
N ILE A 612 -9.56 -22.63 0.28
CA ILE A 612 -10.61 -23.66 0.30
C ILE A 612 -10.89 -24.11 1.75
N GLU A 613 -9.86 -24.32 2.57
CA GLU A 613 -10.00 -24.63 4.00
C GLU A 613 -10.79 -23.55 4.73
N THR A 614 -10.46 -22.26 4.47
CA THR A 614 -11.18 -21.13 5.06
C THR A 614 -12.66 -21.11 4.66
N ILE A 615 -12.98 -21.36 3.39
CA ILE A 615 -14.36 -21.43 2.90
C ILE A 615 -15.14 -22.57 3.59
N ARG A 616 -14.49 -23.69 3.86
CA ARG A 616 -15.08 -24.86 4.52
C ARG A 616 -15.27 -24.68 6.02
N SER A 617 -14.60 -23.68 6.64
CA SER A 617 -14.65 -23.46 8.07
C SER A 617 -16.05 -23.06 8.56
N ASP A 618 -16.39 -23.52 9.78
CA ASP A 618 -17.68 -23.17 10.42
C ASP A 618 -17.77 -21.67 10.70
N GLU A 619 -16.64 -21.02 10.96
CA GLU A 619 -16.62 -19.58 11.22
C GLU A 619 -16.98 -18.79 9.96
N PHE A 620 -16.39 -19.12 8.80
CA PHE A 620 -16.77 -18.47 7.54
C PHE A 620 -18.27 -18.63 7.26
N LYS A 621 -18.79 -19.87 7.34
CA LYS A 621 -20.22 -20.17 7.12
C LYS A 621 -21.12 -19.40 8.07
N ARG A 622 -20.77 -19.34 9.36
CA ARG A 622 -21.51 -18.59 10.37
C ARG A 622 -21.55 -17.10 10.05
N MET A 623 -20.38 -16.49 9.75
CA MET A 623 -20.29 -15.07 9.48
C MET A 623 -21.05 -14.70 8.19
N VAL A 624 -20.95 -15.51 7.13
CA VAL A 624 -21.71 -15.31 5.89
C VAL A 624 -23.22 -15.39 6.15
N SER A 625 -23.68 -16.36 6.95
CA SER A 625 -25.09 -16.47 7.32
C SER A 625 -25.60 -15.23 8.07
N GLN A 626 -24.78 -14.63 8.92
CA GLN A 626 -25.12 -13.41 9.66
C GLN A 626 -25.29 -12.17 8.76
N MET A 627 -24.66 -12.12 7.59
CA MET A 627 -24.88 -11.06 6.61
C MET A 627 -26.32 -11.06 6.06
N GLY A 628 -26.96 -12.23 6.05
CA GLY A 628 -28.32 -12.47 5.52
C GLY A 628 -28.37 -12.52 3.98
N GLY A 629 -29.38 -13.19 3.45
CA GLY A 629 -29.52 -13.36 2.00
C GLY A 629 -28.56 -14.36 1.37
N TYR A 630 -27.78 -15.08 2.20
CA TYR A 630 -26.90 -16.17 1.79
C TYR A 630 -27.35 -17.51 2.37
N ASP A 631 -27.28 -18.54 1.54
CA ASP A 631 -27.46 -19.94 1.95
C ASP A 631 -26.10 -20.63 1.82
N VAL A 632 -25.60 -21.11 2.95
CA VAL A 632 -24.27 -21.73 3.11
C VAL A 632 -24.33 -23.26 3.20
N SER A 633 -25.49 -23.86 2.98
CA SER A 633 -25.73 -25.31 3.17
C SER A 633 -24.77 -26.20 2.35
N ARG A 634 -24.31 -25.72 1.20
CA ARG A 634 -23.38 -26.42 0.30
C ARG A 634 -22.01 -25.72 0.20
N THR A 635 -21.73 -24.71 1.00
CA THR A 635 -20.48 -23.94 0.97
C THR A 635 -19.26 -24.84 1.18
N GLY A 636 -18.30 -24.77 0.24
CA GLY A 636 -17.08 -25.57 0.22
C GLY A 636 -17.22 -26.95 -0.43
N ALA A 637 -18.41 -27.28 -0.96
CA ALA A 637 -18.62 -28.52 -1.73
C ALA A 637 -17.95 -28.41 -3.11
N GLU A 638 -17.27 -29.47 -3.54
CA GLU A 638 -16.79 -29.63 -4.91
C GLU A 638 -17.96 -30.07 -5.79
N LEU A 639 -18.15 -29.41 -6.92
CA LEU A 639 -19.19 -29.72 -7.87
C LEU A 639 -18.62 -30.51 -9.05
N GLU A 640 -19.29 -31.60 -9.41
CA GLU A 640 -18.95 -32.36 -10.62
C GLU A 640 -19.41 -31.59 -11.87
N ILE A 641 -18.50 -31.44 -12.83
CA ILE A 641 -18.80 -30.82 -14.12
C ILE A 641 -19.44 -31.90 -14.99
N PRO A 642 -20.70 -31.74 -15.46
CA PRO A 642 -21.34 -32.70 -16.32
C PRO A 642 -20.51 -32.95 -17.59
N SER A 643 -20.45 -34.24 -18.05
CA SER A 643 -19.80 -34.56 -19.32
C SER A 643 -20.51 -33.87 -20.48
N SER A 644 -19.76 -33.45 -21.52
CA SER A 644 -20.23 -32.61 -22.64
C SER A 644 -21.17 -33.32 -23.64
N GLU A 645 -21.99 -34.28 -23.22
CA GLU A 645 -22.95 -34.96 -24.11
C GLU A 645 -24.24 -34.16 -24.41
N PHE A 646 -24.33 -32.91 -23.91
CA PHE A 646 -25.46 -32.05 -24.25
C PHE A 646 -25.03 -31.01 -25.30
N GLY A 647 -25.33 -31.34 -26.62
CA GLY A 647 -25.36 -30.28 -27.62
C GLY A 647 -24.63 -30.44 -28.95
N VAL A 648 -24.67 -31.63 -29.57
CA VAL A 648 -24.61 -31.71 -31.05
C VAL A 648 -25.94 -32.22 -31.57
N ARG A 649 -26.95 -31.37 -31.57
CA ARG A 649 -28.02 -31.55 -32.58
C ARG A 649 -27.48 -31.04 -33.90
N SER A 650 -27.02 -31.99 -34.73
CA SER A 650 -26.71 -31.82 -36.12
C SER A 650 -27.78 -30.98 -36.80
N SER A 651 -27.34 -29.84 -37.36
CA SER A 651 -28.08 -29.18 -38.43
C SER A 651 -27.89 -30.00 -39.72
N GLU A 652 -28.50 -31.17 -39.79
CA GLU A 652 -28.83 -31.85 -41.03
C GLU A 652 -30.31 -31.67 -41.29
N HIS A 653 -30.56 -31.16 -42.44
CA HIS A 653 -31.79 -30.94 -43.21
C HIS A 653 -32.35 -29.51 -43.25
N ARG A 654 -31.90 -28.79 -44.31
CA ARG A 654 -32.82 -28.55 -45.47
C ARG A 654 -32.03 -27.94 -46.64
N THR A 655 -32.07 -28.72 -47.70
CA THR A 655 -31.82 -28.34 -49.13
C THR A 655 -32.53 -27.05 -49.51
#